data_01f9e72c541f4ed7676d0e8e22fa3b48
#
_entry.id   01f9e72c541f4ed7676d0e8e22fa3b48
#
_cell.length_a   1.000
_cell.length_b   1.000
_cell.length_c   1.000
_cell.angle_alpha   90.00
_cell.angle_beta   90.00
_cell.angle_gamma   90.00
#
_symmetry.space_group_name_H-M   'P 1'
#
loop_
_entity.id
_entity.type
_entity.pdbx_description
1 polymer ?
#
loop_
_entity_poly.entity_id
_entity_poly.type
_entity_poly.pdbx_seq_one_letter_code
_entity_poly.pdbx_strand_id
1 'polypeptide(L)'
;MFSSKERFAALFLKRLEMTCGKSFKDSAKLDQYKTLGNMVREYISTNWIQTNEKSRSNSGKQTYYLSIEFLLGQLLEQNVMNLGVRDVVEAGLKDIGIELEEILQIESDAGLGNGGLGRLAACFLDSLASLNLPGHGMGIRYKHGLFEQKIVDGHQVELPEQWLKNGNVWEVRNADQAVDVPFWGEVHVTQQNGRLHFRHEQATIVTAVPYDIPIIGYETGTVNTLRLWNAEPYAHYHGGNILSYKRETEAVSEFLYPDDTHDEGKILRLKQQYFLVCASLKSIVNNYRKTNKSLSGLHKKISIHINDTHPALAVPELMRILLDEENMSWDEAWHITVHTISYTNHTTLSEALEKWPIHLFKPLLPRMYMIIEEINERFCHAVWEKYPGDWKRIEDMAITAHGVVKMAHLAIVGSYSVNGVAKIHSDILKKREMHNFHLLFPNRFNNKTNGIAHRRWLLKANPGLSAIITEAIGNQWIKDPESLLQLEPYAFDPAFIEQFQNNKSRKKQELADLIFCTAGVVVDPDSIFDVQVKRLHAYKRQLLNVLHIMYLYNRLKEDSGFSIYPQTFIFGAKASPSYYYAKKIIKLIHSVAEKVNYDPEVKQLIKIVFLENYRVSMAERIFPASDISEQISTASKEASGTGNMKFMMNGALTIGTHDGANIEILERVGPDCIYTFGLKADDVLSYQENGGYRSREYYQHDRRIRQVADQLINGFFEGEADEFESIYDSLLPHNDEYFVLKDFSSYADAQERIQADYRDRRTWSGRSIVNIAHSGYFSSDRTIREYAKDIWRIRPMM
;
A
#
# COMPACT_ATOMS: atom_id res chain seq x y z
N MET A 1 -14.28 32.35 -0.65
CA MET A 1 -14.97 31.38 -1.49
C MET A 1 -15.94 30.55 -0.67
N PHE A 2 -15.48 29.85 0.36
CA PHE A 2 -16.27 28.98 1.24
C PHE A 2 -16.69 29.65 2.57
N SER A 3 -16.99 30.95 2.57
CA SER A 3 -17.34 31.70 3.79
C SER A 3 -18.82 31.58 4.19
N SER A 4 -19.70 31.31 3.25
CA SER A 4 -21.10 30.95 3.45
C SER A 4 -21.61 30.11 2.28
N LYS A 5 -22.72 29.40 2.49
CA LYS A 5 -23.34 28.54 1.46
C LYS A 5 -23.86 29.33 0.27
N GLU A 6 -24.43 30.53 0.50
CA GLU A 6 -24.96 31.40 -0.56
C GLU A 6 -23.84 31.91 -1.46
N ARG A 7 -22.74 32.39 -0.86
CA ARG A 7 -21.56 32.82 -1.61
C ARG A 7 -20.91 31.69 -2.39
N PHE A 8 -20.82 30.50 -1.80
CA PHE A 8 -20.31 29.33 -2.47
C PHE A 8 -21.17 28.95 -3.67
N ALA A 9 -22.51 28.81 -3.48
CA ALA A 9 -23.45 28.45 -4.54
C ALA A 9 -23.40 29.43 -5.73
N ALA A 10 -23.43 30.76 -5.47
CA ALA A 10 -23.33 31.76 -6.50
C ALA A 10 -21.99 31.69 -7.28
N LEU A 11 -20.87 31.48 -6.60
CA LEU A 11 -19.57 31.30 -7.23
C LEU A 11 -19.47 30.00 -8.02
N PHE A 12 -20.03 28.90 -7.51
CA PHE A 12 -20.05 27.61 -8.18
C PHE A 12 -20.78 27.73 -9.54
N LEU A 13 -21.99 28.29 -9.56
CA LEU A 13 -22.75 28.46 -10.80
C LEU A 13 -21.98 29.34 -11.81
N LYS A 14 -21.43 30.45 -11.36
CA LYS A 14 -20.61 31.31 -12.22
C LYS A 14 -19.37 30.60 -12.77
N ARG A 15 -18.67 29.83 -11.96
CA ARG A 15 -17.47 29.08 -12.38
C ARG A 15 -17.83 27.97 -13.34
N LEU A 16 -18.93 27.26 -13.12
CA LEU A 16 -19.42 26.24 -14.02
C LEU A 16 -19.67 26.79 -15.43
N GLU A 17 -20.38 27.90 -15.54
CA GLU A 17 -20.63 28.59 -16.82
C GLU A 17 -19.30 28.99 -17.50
N MET A 18 -18.37 29.59 -16.76
CA MET A 18 -17.08 30.05 -17.29
C MET A 18 -16.17 28.89 -17.73
N THR A 19 -16.18 27.76 -17.02
CA THR A 19 -15.27 26.63 -17.27
C THR A 19 -15.80 25.73 -18.38
N CYS A 20 -17.11 25.50 -18.40
CA CYS A 20 -17.73 24.51 -19.28
C CYS A 20 -18.44 25.12 -20.49
N GLY A 21 -18.68 26.46 -20.50
CA GLY A 21 -19.42 27.15 -21.57
C GLY A 21 -20.87 26.68 -21.70
N LYS A 22 -21.45 26.16 -20.59
CA LYS A 22 -22.82 25.61 -20.53
C LYS A 22 -23.60 26.25 -19.42
N SER A 23 -24.92 26.32 -19.57
CA SER A 23 -25.80 26.67 -18.45
C SER A 23 -25.79 25.56 -17.39
N PHE A 24 -26.19 25.89 -16.17
CA PHE A 24 -26.33 24.87 -15.12
C PHE A 24 -27.26 23.69 -15.53
N LYS A 25 -28.37 24.00 -16.22
CA LYS A 25 -29.34 23.00 -16.67
C LYS A 25 -28.76 22.01 -17.70
N ASP A 26 -27.78 22.47 -18.48
CA ASP A 26 -27.14 21.70 -19.55
C ASP A 26 -25.84 21.02 -19.08
N SER A 27 -25.44 21.25 -17.82
CA SER A 27 -24.17 20.71 -17.26
C SER A 27 -24.34 19.23 -16.87
N ALA A 28 -23.32 18.44 -17.21
CA ALA A 28 -23.22 17.06 -16.75
C ALA A 28 -22.63 17.00 -15.33
N LYS A 29 -22.84 15.90 -14.60
CA LYS A 29 -22.20 15.67 -13.29
C LYS A 29 -20.68 15.79 -13.33
N LEU A 30 -20.06 15.40 -14.44
CA LEU A 30 -18.62 15.56 -14.67
C LEU A 30 -18.18 17.05 -14.70
N ASP A 31 -19.00 17.92 -15.32
CA ASP A 31 -18.74 19.36 -15.36
C ASP A 31 -18.83 19.95 -13.94
N GLN A 32 -19.82 19.50 -13.15
CA GLN A 32 -20.02 19.89 -11.75
C GLN A 32 -18.84 19.43 -10.86
N TYR A 33 -18.40 18.17 -11.00
CA TYR A 33 -17.21 17.64 -10.30
C TYR A 33 -15.96 18.46 -10.63
N LYS A 34 -15.69 18.70 -11.92
CA LYS A 34 -14.52 19.47 -12.36
C LYS A 34 -14.56 20.90 -11.82
N THR A 35 -15.73 21.51 -11.80
CA THR A 35 -15.91 22.86 -11.27
C THR A 35 -15.58 22.90 -9.77
N LEU A 36 -16.15 22.00 -8.98
CA LEU A 36 -15.89 21.93 -7.54
C LEU A 36 -14.42 21.65 -7.24
N GLY A 37 -13.82 20.67 -7.91
CA GLY A 37 -12.41 20.32 -7.74
C GLY A 37 -11.47 21.49 -8.07
N ASN A 38 -11.72 22.21 -9.16
CA ASN A 38 -10.98 23.42 -9.53
C ASN A 38 -11.14 24.54 -8.50
N MET A 39 -12.35 24.74 -7.94
CA MET A 39 -12.59 25.72 -6.88
C MET A 39 -11.81 25.39 -5.61
N VAL A 40 -11.77 24.14 -5.21
CA VAL A 40 -10.96 23.68 -4.07
C VAL A 40 -9.48 23.92 -4.33
N ARG A 41 -8.97 23.55 -5.51
CA ARG A 41 -7.56 23.77 -5.88
C ARG A 41 -7.19 25.26 -5.93
N GLU A 42 -8.07 26.13 -6.45
CA GLU A 42 -7.88 27.57 -6.42
C GLU A 42 -7.82 28.11 -4.98
N TYR A 43 -8.70 27.63 -4.11
CA TYR A 43 -8.76 28.07 -2.72
C TYR A 43 -7.48 27.79 -1.93
N ILE A 44 -6.85 26.64 -2.17
CA ILE A 44 -5.63 26.24 -1.48
C ILE A 44 -4.34 26.78 -2.11
N SER A 45 -4.40 27.42 -3.28
CA SER A 45 -3.21 27.81 -4.06
C SER A 45 -2.26 28.69 -3.28
N THR A 46 -2.77 29.64 -2.53
CA THR A 46 -1.96 30.53 -1.67
C THR A 46 -1.27 29.75 -0.56
N ASN A 47 -1.98 28.85 0.11
CA ASN A 47 -1.42 28.02 1.16
C ASN A 47 -0.34 27.07 0.62
N TRP A 48 -0.55 26.52 -0.59
CA TRP A 48 0.42 25.66 -1.25
C TRP A 48 1.73 26.39 -1.57
N ILE A 49 1.64 27.61 -2.12
CA ILE A 49 2.80 28.48 -2.37
C ILE A 49 3.51 28.79 -1.05
N GLN A 50 2.79 29.25 -0.04
CA GLN A 50 3.34 29.59 1.27
C GLN A 50 4.02 28.40 1.95
N THR A 51 3.41 27.20 1.88
CA THR A 51 4.01 25.98 2.43
C THR A 51 5.35 25.67 1.76
N ASN A 52 5.40 25.76 0.43
CA ASN A 52 6.62 25.53 -0.34
C ASN A 52 7.72 26.58 -0.04
N GLU A 53 7.35 27.83 0.17
CA GLU A 53 8.27 28.93 0.55
C GLU A 53 8.78 28.74 1.98
N LYS A 54 7.91 28.46 2.93
CA LYS A 54 8.29 28.15 4.33
C LYS A 54 9.22 26.95 4.40
N SER A 55 8.92 25.87 3.68
CA SER A 55 9.79 24.68 3.65
C SER A 55 11.19 24.98 3.12
N ARG A 56 11.34 25.91 2.17
CA ARG A 56 12.64 26.33 1.61
C ARG A 56 13.38 27.32 2.51
N SER A 57 12.69 28.29 3.07
CA SER A 57 13.28 29.36 3.91
C SER A 57 13.57 28.89 5.34
N ASN A 58 12.89 27.85 5.82
CA ASN A 58 13.06 27.32 7.15
C ASN A 58 14.51 26.81 7.34
N SER A 59 15.12 27.14 8.46
CA SER A 59 16.41 26.54 8.87
C SER A 59 16.32 25.03 9.13
N GLY A 60 15.09 24.50 9.21
CA GLY A 60 14.79 23.09 9.44
C GLY A 60 15.08 22.17 8.26
N LYS A 61 15.10 20.89 8.57
CA LYS A 61 15.24 19.80 7.59
C LYS A 61 13.87 19.46 6.98
N GLN A 62 13.83 19.10 5.69
CA GLN A 62 12.63 18.59 5.01
C GLN A 62 12.87 17.18 4.51
N THR A 63 11.79 16.41 4.34
CA THR A 63 11.87 15.03 3.87
C THR A 63 11.22 14.85 2.52
N TYR A 64 11.80 13.97 1.69
CA TYR A 64 11.28 13.49 0.42
C TYR A 64 11.09 11.99 0.49
N TYR A 65 9.85 11.57 0.34
CA TYR A 65 9.45 10.17 0.41
C TYR A 65 9.31 9.60 -1.01
N LEU A 66 10.28 8.77 -1.42
CA LEU A 66 10.32 8.17 -2.74
C LEU A 66 9.60 6.82 -2.71
N SER A 67 8.55 6.68 -3.51
CA SER A 67 7.80 5.44 -3.61
C SER A 67 7.34 5.20 -5.05
N ILE A 68 7.40 3.93 -5.48
CA ILE A 68 6.87 3.55 -6.80
C ILE A 68 5.34 3.56 -6.83
N GLU A 69 4.70 3.57 -5.66
CA GLU A 69 3.24 3.59 -5.50
C GLU A 69 2.78 4.70 -4.55
N PHE A 70 1.66 5.35 -4.91
CA PHE A 70 0.88 6.23 -4.02
C PHE A 70 -0.61 5.95 -4.23
N LEU A 71 -1.19 5.02 -3.46
CA LEU A 71 -2.60 4.63 -3.58
C LEU A 71 -3.51 5.66 -2.88
N LEU A 72 -3.76 6.79 -3.55
CA LEU A 72 -4.46 7.94 -2.98
C LEU A 72 -5.95 7.69 -2.72
N GLY A 73 -6.63 6.96 -3.63
CA GLY A 73 -8.08 6.91 -3.68
C GLY A 73 -8.67 8.24 -4.18
N GLN A 74 -9.94 8.47 -3.92
CA GLN A 74 -10.63 9.73 -4.22
C GLN A 74 -10.18 10.84 -3.28
N LEU A 75 -10.04 12.08 -3.79
CA LEU A 75 -9.48 13.21 -3.04
C LEU A 75 -10.51 14.31 -2.72
N LEU A 76 -11.59 14.45 -3.50
CA LEU A 76 -12.51 15.58 -3.34
C LEU A 76 -13.10 15.66 -1.93
N GLU A 77 -13.72 14.59 -1.45
CA GLU A 77 -14.31 14.57 -0.12
C GLU A 77 -13.26 14.74 0.98
N GLN A 78 -12.10 14.04 0.86
CA GLN A 78 -10.98 14.19 1.78
C GLN A 78 -10.50 15.65 1.86
N ASN A 79 -10.40 16.32 0.71
CA ASN A 79 -9.91 17.69 0.63
C ASN A 79 -10.89 18.69 1.25
N VAL A 80 -12.20 18.60 0.95
CA VAL A 80 -13.19 19.49 1.57
C VAL A 80 -13.33 19.26 3.07
N MET A 81 -13.19 18.02 3.53
CA MET A 81 -13.14 17.66 4.95
C MET A 81 -11.89 18.24 5.63
N ASN A 82 -10.70 18.05 5.05
CA ASN A 82 -9.44 18.56 5.61
C ASN A 82 -9.41 20.10 5.69
N LEU A 83 -10.11 20.77 4.78
CA LEU A 83 -10.27 22.24 4.78
C LEU A 83 -11.34 22.73 5.77
N GLY A 84 -12.14 21.86 6.36
CA GLY A 84 -13.25 22.24 7.23
C GLY A 84 -14.39 22.95 6.51
N VAL A 85 -14.57 22.69 5.20
CA VAL A 85 -15.58 23.38 4.37
C VAL A 85 -16.69 22.46 3.85
N ARG A 86 -16.70 21.19 4.26
CA ARG A 86 -17.64 20.18 3.77
C ARG A 86 -19.09 20.62 3.96
N ASP A 87 -19.44 21.11 5.15
CA ASP A 87 -20.82 21.51 5.47
C ASP A 87 -21.30 22.68 4.60
N VAL A 88 -20.42 23.67 4.33
CA VAL A 88 -20.71 24.81 3.48
C VAL A 88 -20.92 24.36 2.02
N VAL A 89 -20.09 23.43 1.54
CA VAL A 89 -20.20 22.87 0.19
C VAL A 89 -21.49 22.08 0.04
N GLU A 90 -21.80 21.19 0.97
CA GLU A 90 -23.00 20.35 0.95
C GLU A 90 -24.26 21.19 1.00
N ALA A 91 -24.36 22.13 1.95
CA ALA A 91 -25.51 23.01 2.07
C ALA A 91 -25.69 23.91 0.84
N GLY A 92 -24.61 24.46 0.29
CA GLY A 92 -24.66 25.33 -0.89
C GLY A 92 -24.99 24.59 -2.19
N LEU A 93 -24.54 23.35 -2.37
CA LEU A 93 -24.96 22.49 -3.48
C LEU A 93 -26.44 22.11 -3.37
N LYS A 94 -26.89 21.77 -2.17
CA LYS A 94 -28.29 21.43 -1.91
C LYS A 94 -29.23 22.60 -2.21
N ASP A 95 -28.86 23.84 -1.89
CA ASP A 95 -29.64 25.05 -2.20
C ASP A 95 -29.86 25.23 -3.72
N ILE A 96 -29.01 24.68 -4.57
CA ILE A 96 -29.13 24.68 -6.03
C ILE A 96 -29.59 23.34 -6.63
N GLY A 97 -30.04 22.40 -5.77
CA GLY A 97 -30.62 21.13 -6.21
C GLY A 97 -29.59 20.06 -6.60
N ILE A 98 -28.41 20.09 -6.03
CA ILE A 98 -27.37 19.08 -6.23
C ILE A 98 -27.07 18.37 -4.90
N GLU A 99 -27.09 17.03 -4.91
CA GLU A 99 -26.60 16.24 -3.79
C GLU A 99 -25.08 16.05 -3.94
N LEU A 100 -24.32 16.35 -2.87
CA LEU A 100 -22.84 16.24 -2.89
C LEU A 100 -22.39 14.82 -3.24
N GLU A 101 -23.06 13.79 -2.73
CA GLU A 101 -22.76 12.38 -2.98
C GLU A 101 -22.76 12.02 -4.45
N GLU A 102 -23.65 12.61 -5.25
CA GLU A 102 -23.69 12.39 -6.70
C GLU A 102 -22.45 12.93 -7.42
N ILE A 103 -21.87 14.03 -6.91
CA ILE A 103 -20.62 14.59 -7.45
C ILE A 103 -19.41 13.73 -7.00
N LEU A 104 -19.40 13.29 -5.74
CA LEU A 104 -18.32 12.46 -5.19
C LEU A 104 -18.16 11.14 -5.94
N GLN A 105 -19.24 10.54 -6.41
CA GLN A 105 -19.23 9.29 -7.18
C GLN A 105 -18.60 9.42 -8.56
N ILE A 106 -18.44 10.64 -9.09
CA ILE A 106 -17.83 10.87 -10.42
C ILE A 106 -16.31 10.75 -10.38
N GLU A 107 -15.69 10.98 -9.22
CA GLU A 107 -14.24 10.89 -9.07
C GLU A 107 -13.77 9.44 -9.13
N SER A 108 -12.86 9.16 -10.06
CA SER A 108 -12.20 7.85 -10.13
C SER A 108 -11.09 7.76 -9.08
N ASP A 109 -10.87 6.56 -8.53
CA ASP A 109 -9.65 6.30 -7.76
C ASP A 109 -8.43 6.51 -8.67
N ALA A 110 -7.40 7.18 -8.18
CA ALA A 110 -6.19 7.38 -8.97
C ALA A 110 -5.44 6.06 -9.15
N GLY A 111 -5.11 5.70 -10.39
CA GLY A 111 -4.38 4.49 -10.76
C GLY A 111 -2.88 4.58 -10.46
N LEU A 112 -2.51 4.90 -9.22
CA LEU A 112 -1.13 5.19 -8.80
C LEU A 112 -0.58 4.20 -7.79
N GLY A 113 -1.27 3.09 -7.55
CA GLY A 113 -0.83 2.08 -6.59
C GLY A 113 -1.67 0.81 -6.65
N ASN A 114 -1.24 -0.23 -5.93
CA ASN A 114 -1.87 -1.54 -5.93
C ASN A 114 -2.39 -1.94 -4.53
N GLY A 115 -1.57 -1.79 -3.49
CA GLY A 115 -1.87 -2.39 -2.19
C GLY A 115 -1.33 -1.63 -0.98
N GLY A 116 -0.89 -2.40 0.02
CA GLY A 116 -0.44 -1.88 1.32
C GLY A 116 0.69 -0.86 1.24
N LEU A 117 1.69 -1.10 0.38
CA LEU A 117 2.83 -0.21 0.16
C LEU A 117 2.39 1.20 -0.28
N GLY A 118 1.59 1.26 -1.36
CA GLY A 118 1.10 2.53 -1.92
C GLY A 118 0.09 3.22 -1.01
N ARG A 119 -0.75 2.47 -0.31
CA ARG A 119 -1.69 3.07 0.64
C ARG A 119 -0.98 3.63 1.88
N LEU A 120 0.07 2.95 2.37
CA LEU A 120 0.91 3.48 3.46
C LEU A 120 1.55 4.81 3.06
N ALA A 121 2.15 4.89 1.87
CA ALA A 121 2.72 6.11 1.33
C ALA A 121 1.70 7.26 1.29
N ALA A 122 0.47 6.99 0.85
CA ALA A 122 -0.62 7.96 0.84
C ALA A 122 -1.04 8.40 2.25
N CYS A 123 -1.13 7.47 3.22
CA CYS A 123 -1.40 7.79 4.63
C CYS A 123 -0.29 8.65 5.25
N PHE A 124 0.97 8.38 4.90
CA PHE A 124 2.11 9.15 5.40
C PHE A 124 2.09 10.59 4.89
N LEU A 125 1.72 10.82 3.62
CA LEU A 125 1.57 12.18 3.10
C LEU A 125 0.45 12.95 3.82
N ASP A 126 -0.70 12.32 4.07
CA ASP A 126 -1.80 12.91 4.86
C ASP A 126 -1.31 13.33 6.25
N SER A 127 -0.63 12.42 6.95
CA SER A 127 -0.10 12.70 8.29
C SER A 127 0.99 13.77 8.30
N LEU A 128 1.90 13.79 7.31
CA LEU A 128 2.91 14.83 7.19
C LEU A 128 2.27 16.22 7.09
N ALA A 129 1.25 16.38 6.24
CA ALA A 129 0.55 17.64 6.08
C ALA A 129 -0.29 18.00 7.32
N SER A 130 -0.98 17.02 7.91
CA SER A 130 -1.83 17.23 9.10
C SER A 130 -1.03 17.52 10.39
N LEU A 131 0.24 17.13 10.43
CA LEU A 131 1.16 17.44 11.52
C LEU A 131 2.05 18.67 11.25
N ASN A 132 1.75 19.45 10.22
CA ASN A 132 2.54 20.62 9.79
C ASN A 132 4.02 20.30 9.47
N LEU A 133 4.33 19.07 9.07
CA LEU A 133 5.69 18.65 8.77
C LEU A 133 6.04 18.90 7.30
N PRO A 134 7.27 19.40 7.00
CA PRO A 134 7.73 19.64 5.63
C PRO A 134 8.11 18.30 4.97
N GLY A 135 7.16 17.68 4.30
CA GLY A 135 7.33 16.36 3.68
C GLY A 135 6.65 16.24 2.33
N HIS A 136 7.39 15.78 1.32
CA HIS A 136 6.94 15.69 -0.06
C HIS A 136 7.03 14.26 -0.57
N GLY A 137 6.07 13.84 -1.41
CA GLY A 137 6.10 12.56 -2.11
C GLY A 137 6.72 12.69 -3.50
N MET A 138 7.45 11.66 -3.94
CA MET A 138 8.00 11.52 -5.28
C MET A 138 7.63 10.15 -5.86
N GLY A 139 6.90 10.14 -6.98
CA GLY A 139 6.39 8.91 -7.60
C GLY A 139 6.35 8.97 -9.12
N ILE A 140 5.74 7.96 -9.73
CA ILE A 140 5.50 7.89 -11.18
C ILE A 140 4.02 8.14 -11.46
N ARG A 141 3.73 8.91 -12.52
CA ARG A 141 2.37 9.16 -13.01
C ARG A 141 1.98 8.08 -14.01
N TYR A 142 1.48 6.95 -13.49
CA TYR A 142 1.04 5.87 -14.36
C TYR A 142 -0.21 6.24 -15.15
N LYS A 143 -0.19 5.94 -16.44
CA LYS A 143 -1.33 6.18 -17.33
C LYS A 143 -2.50 5.26 -17.04
N HIS A 144 -2.23 4.00 -16.72
CA HIS A 144 -3.22 2.95 -16.51
C HIS A 144 -3.16 2.28 -15.13
N GLY A 145 -2.25 2.71 -14.25
CA GLY A 145 -2.07 2.06 -12.94
C GLY A 145 -1.69 0.59 -13.06
N LEU A 146 -2.30 -0.27 -12.24
CA LEU A 146 -2.09 -1.72 -12.30
C LEU A 146 -2.94 -2.33 -13.42
N PHE A 147 -4.24 -2.41 -13.24
CA PHE A 147 -5.28 -2.82 -14.20
C PHE A 147 -6.67 -2.69 -13.56
N GLU A 148 -7.70 -2.56 -14.38
CA GLU A 148 -9.09 -2.80 -13.99
C GLU A 148 -9.36 -4.31 -14.04
N GLN A 149 -9.87 -4.87 -12.94
CA GLN A 149 -10.22 -6.29 -12.88
C GLN A 149 -11.68 -6.48 -13.30
N LYS A 150 -11.90 -7.43 -14.21
CA LYS A 150 -13.20 -8.02 -14.52
C LYS A 150 -13.16 -9.50 -14.22
N ILE A 151 -14.33 -10.06 -13.88
CA ILE A 151 -14.51 -11.49 -13.72
C ILE A 151 -15.40 -11.99 -14.87
N VAL A 152 -14.88 -12.92 -15.64
CA VAL A 152 -15.58 -13.56 -16.77
C VAL A 152 -15.54 -15.07 -16.56
N ASP A 153 -16.68 -15.71 -16.46
CA ASP A 153 -16.81 -17.16 -16.17
C ASP A 153 -15.99 -17.60 -14.93
N GLY A 154 -15.95 -16.74 -13.90
CA GLY A 154 -15.20 -16.96 -12.68
C GLY A 154 -13.69 -16.67 -12.78
N HIS A 155 -13.17 -16.33 -13.96
CA HIS A 155 -11.76 -16.01 -14.18
C HIS A 155 -11.48 -14.51 -14.14
N GLN A 156 -10.33 -14.13 -13.57
CA GLN A 156 -9.85 -12.76 -13.63
C GLN A 156 -9.39 -12.40 -15.04
N VAL A 157 -9.91 -11.28 -15.54
CA VAL A 157 -9.50 -10.61 -16.78
C VAL A 157 -8.99 -9.22 -16.43
N GLU A 158 -7.84 -8.83 -17.00
CA GLU A 158 -7.20 -7.55 -16.79
C GLU A 158 -7.47 -6.59 -17.95
N LEU A 159 -7.98 -5.40 -17.64
CA LEU A 159 -8.23 -4.31 -18.59
C LEU A 159 -7.39 -3.08 -18.21
N PRO A 160 -6.98 -2.23 -19.18
CA PRO A 160 -6.32 -0.97 -18.86
C PRO A 160 -7.24 -0.06 -18.03
N GLU A 161 -6.78 0.37 -16.86
CA GLU A 161 -7.52 1.28 -15.98
C GLU A 161 -7.55 2.69 -16.57
N GLN A 162 -8.73 3.23 -16.85
CA GLN A 162 -8.92 4.48 -17.58
C GLN A 162 -9.13 5.69 -16.63
N TRP A 163 -8.40 5.75 -15.51
CA TRP A 163 -8.61 6.79 -14.49
C TRP A 163 -8.33 8.23 -14.97
N LEU A 164 -7.51 8.41 -16.01
CA LEU A 164 -7.19 9.70 -16.64
C LEU A 164 -8.10 10.05 -17.82
N LYS A 165 -9.07 9.22 -18.18
CA LYS A 165 -9.95 9.44 -19.34
C LYS A 165 -10.59 10.83 -19.36
N ASN A 166 -10.98 11.34 -18.20
CA ASN A 166 -11.62 12.64 -18.05
C ASN A 166 -10.66 13.74 -17.55
N GLY A 167 -9.36 13.46 -17.51
CA GLY A 167 -8.34 14.31 -16.87
C GLY A 167 -8.37 14.19 -15.34
N ASN A 168 -7.44 14.85 -14.67
CA ASN A 168 -7.34 14.89 -13.21
C ASN A 168 -7.30 16.34 -12.74
N VAL A 169 -8.32 16.78 -12.00
CA VAL A 169 -8.43 18.18 -11.52
C VAL A 169 -7.37 18.54 -10.49
N TRP A 170 -6.73 17.56 -9.85
CA TRP A 170 -5.77 17.78 -8.77
C TRP A 170 -4.35 18.04 -9.24
N GLU A 171 -4.00 17.64 -10.46
CA GLU A 171 -2.63 17.75 -10.94
C GLU A 171 -2.34 19.06 -11.66
N VAL A 172 -1.11 19.56 -11.50
CA VAL A 172 -0.55 20.72 -12.20
C VAL A 172 0.70 20.29 -12.94
N ARG A 173 0.70 20.37 -14.28
CA ARG A 173 1.86 20.06 -15.13
C ARG A 173 2.86 21.22 -15.09
N ASN A 174 4.11 20.94 -14.72
CA ASN A 174 5.20 21.91 -14.60
C ASN A 174 6.32 21.58 -15.60
N ALA A 175 6.08 21.80 -16.89
CA ALA A 175 7.01 21.44 -17.97
C ALA A 175 8.37 22.15 -17.91
N ASP A 176 8.42 23.34 -17.29
CA ASP A 176 9.65 24.10 -17.05
C ASP A 176 10.59 23.43 -16.04
N GLN A 177 10.12 22.43 -15.30
CA GLN A 177 10.90 21.64 -14.32
C GLN A 177 11.15 20.22 -14.80
N ALA A 178 11.04 19.96 -16.11
CA ALA A 178 11.34 18.67 -16.69
C ALA A 178 12.81 18.29 -16.50
N VAL A 179 13.06 16.97 -16.41
CA VAL A 179 14.37 16.39 -16.19
C VAL A 179 14.65 15.33 -17.24
N ASP A 180 15.82 15.39 -17.88
CA ASP A 180 16.26 14.39 -18.83
C ASP A 180 16.95 13.23 -18.10
N VAL A 181 16.48 12.01 -18.37
CA VAL A 181 16.93 10.77 -17.76
C VAL A 181 17.62 9.91 -18.82
N PRO A 182 18.94 9.63 -18.70
CA PRO A 182 19.69 8.86 -19.67
C PRO A 182 19.63 7.35 -19.38
N PHE A 183 19.45 6.56 -20.45
CA PHE A 183 19.53 5.11 -20.46
C PHE A 183 20.46 4.64 -21.54
N TRP A 184 21.06 3.46 -21.40
CA TRP A 184 22.00 2.87 -22.38
C TRP A 184 23.24 3.75 -22.59
N GLY A 185 23.88 3.61 -23.75
CA GLY A 185 25.07 4.37 -24.10
C GLY A 185 26.34 3.86 -23.45
N GLU A 186 27.40 4.65 -23.54
CA GLU A 186 28.73 4.31 -23.05
C GLU A 186 29.28 5.40 -22.11
N VAL A 187 30.08 5.00 -21.13
CA VAL A 187 30.75 5.93 -20.22
C VAL A 187 32.23 6.00 -20.58
N HIS A 188 32.64 7.16 -21.03
CA HIS A 188 34.04 7.46 -21.30
C HIS A 188 34.71 8.07 -20.07
N VAL A 189 35.82 7.47 -19.65
CA VAL A 189 36.60 7.91 -18.50
C VAL A 189 37.87 8.62 -18.99
N THR A 190 38.04 9.86 -18.55
CA THR A 190 39.26 10.64 -18.82
C THR A 190 39.88 11.10 -17.51
N GLN A 191 41.20 11.25 -17.51
CA GLN A 191 41.91 11.79 -16.33
C GLN A 191 42.41 13.21 -16.62
N GLN A 192 41.96 14.19 -15.81
CA GLN A 192 42.37 15.57 -15.90
C GLN A 192 42.79 16.08 -14.52
N ASN A 193 43.96 16.68 -14.41
CA ASN A 193 44.51 17.21 -13.16
C ASN A 193 44.49 16.19 -11.99
N GLY A 194 44.77 14.90 -12.31
CA GLY A 194 44.78 13.83 -11.32
C GLY A 194 43.38 13.33 -10.87
N ARG A 195 42.31 13.83 -11.47
CA ARG A 195 40.92 13.41 -11.18
C ARG A 195 40.32 12.68 -12.39
N LEU A 196 39.43 11.72 -12.10
CA LEU A 196 38.63 11.03 -13.11
C LEU A 196 37.40 11.87 -13.46
N HIS A 197 37.15 12.03 -14.73
CA HIS A 197 35.97 12.64 -15.30
C HIS A 197 35.22 11.61 -16.13
N PHE A 198 33.91 11.54 -15.91
CA PHE A 198 33.03 10.57 -16.55
C PHE A 198 32.08 11.29 -17.50
N ARG A 199 32.06 10.87 -18.77
CA ARG A 199 31.14 11.40 -19.78
C ARG A 199 30.26 10.27 -20.28
N HIS A 200 28.95 10.40 -20.11
CA HIS A 200 27.98 9.46 -20.63
C HIS A 200 27.55 9.89 -22.03
N GLU A 201 27.88 9.11 -23.04
CA GLU A 201 27.65 9.42 -24.46
C GLU A 201 26.71 8.40 -25.09
N GLN A 202 26.05 8.80 -26.19
CA GLN A 202 25.11 7.97 -26.95
C GLN A 202 23.93 7.42 -26.11
N ALA A 203 23.60 8.08 -25.02
CA ALA A 203 22.46 7.67 -24.19
C ALA A 203 21.13 7.95 -24.90
N THR A 204 20.17 7.05 -24.69
CA THR A 204 18.76 7.28 -25.02
C THR A 204 18.12 8.08 -23.90
N ILE A 205 17.63 9.28 -24.20
CA ILE A 205 17.06 10.18 -23.21
C ILE A 205 15.54 10.00 -23.12
N VAL A 206 15.01 9.91 -21.90
CA VAL A 206 13.58 10.02 -21.58
C VAL A 206 13.37 11.28 -20.76
N THR A 207 12.50 12.18 -21.22
CA THR A 207 12.19 13.40 -20.48
C THR A 207 11.14 13.13 -19.41
N ALA A 208 11.47 13.32 -18.14
CA ALA A 208 10.57 13.22 -16.99
C ALA A 208 9.89 14.58 -16.76
N VAL A 209 8.60 14.67 -17.02
CA VAL A 209 7.81 15.89 -16.82
C VAL A 209 7.01 15.77 -15.51
N PRO A 210 7.18 16.72 -14.55
CA PRO A 210 6.48 16.63 -13.27
C PRO A 210 5.04 17.10 -13.33
N TYR A 211 4.17 16.37 -12.66
CA TYR A 211 2.80 16.69 -12.35
C TYR A 211 2.66 16.77 -10.82
N ASP A 212 2.33 17.92 -10.29
CA ASP A 212 2.26 18.16 -8.85
C ASP A 212 0.80 18.09 -8.35
N ILE A 213 0.58 17.29 -7.30
CA ILE A 213 -0.71 17.13 -6.62
C ILE A 213 -0.60 17.72 -5.21
N PRO A 214 -1.53 18.62 -4.79
CA PRO A 214 -1.56 19.16 -3.45
C PRO A 214 -2.03 18.13 -2.43
N ILE A 215 -1.32 18.01 -1.33
CA ILE A 215 -1.68 17.18 -0.17
C ILE A 215 -2.04 18.10 0.98
N ILE A 216 -3.33 18.17 1.29
CA ILE A 216 -3.91 19.11 2.23
C ILE A 216 -3.94 18.52 3.62
N GLY A 217 -3.35 19.20 4.61
CA GLY A 217 -3.42 18.80 6.01
C GLY A 217 -4.77 19.16 6.66
N TYR A 218 -5.21 18.32 7.59
CA TYR A 218 -6.47 18.51 8.31
C TYR A 218 -6.43 19.74 9.21
N GLU A 219 -7.16 20.80 8.84
CA GLU A 219 -7.27 22.09 9.56
C GLU A 219 -5.94 22.76 9.94
N THR A 220 -4.88 22.54 9.16
CA THR A 220 -3.55 23.08 9.46
C THR A 220 -3.10 24.23 8.55
N GLY A 221 -3.74 24.37 7.41
CA GLY A 221 -3.29 25.29 6.36
C GLY A 221 -2.04 24.83 5.61
N THR A 222 -1.39 23.73 6.02
CA THR A 222 -0.26 23.13 5.32
C THR A 222 -0.73 22.38 4.08
N VAL A 223 -0.08 22.64 2.96
CA VAL A 223 -0.31 21.93 1.69
C VAL A 223 1.03 21.45 1.15
N ASN A 224 1.34 20.18 1.40
CA ASN A 224 2.54 19.53 0.88
C ASN A 224 2.35 19.14 -0.60
N THR A 225 3.41 18.68 -1.26
CA THR A 225 3.37 18.31 -2.68
C THR A 225 3.64 16.82 -2.86
N LEU A 226 2.80 16.15 -3.62
CA LEU A 226 3.14 14.89 -4.27
C LEU A 226 3.51 15.18 -5.73
N ARG A 227 4.78 14.96 -6.09
CA ARG A 227 5.29 15.12 -7.44
C ARG A 227 5.32 13.77 -8.15
N LEU A 228 4.64 13.68 -9.27
CA LEU A 228 4.55 12.49 -10.11
C LEU A 228 5.22 12.74 -11.45
N TRP A 229 6.09 11.84 -11.86
CA TRP A 229 6.85 11.93 -13.08
C TRP A 229 6.16 11.21 -14.24
N ASN A 230 5.92 11.94 -15.34
CA ASN A 230 5.40 11.40 -16.60
C ASN A 230 6.53 11.29 -17.61
N ALA A 231 6.66 10.16 -18.27
CA ALA A 231 7.67 9.95 -19.30
C ALA A 231 7.20 10.52 -20.64
N GLU A 232 7.97 11.44 -21.19
CA GLU A 232 7.70 12.07 -22.49
C GLU A 232 8.93 11.94 -23.42
N PRO A 233 8.75 11.87 -24.75
CA PRO A 233 9.86 11.86 -25.69
C PRO A 233 10.73 13.11 -25.57
N TYR A 234 12.06 12.91 -25.68
CA TYR A 234 13.02 14.01 -25.68
C TYR A 234 12.84 14.88 -26.93
N ALA A 235 12.71 16.19 -26.74
CA ALA A 235 12.41 17.14 -27.81
C ALA A 235 13.47 17.20 -28.92
N HIS A 236 14.73 16.88 -28.56
CA HIS A 236 15.86 16.90 -29.52
C HIS A 236 16.31 15.50 -29.94
N TYR A 237 15.36 14.54 -30.01
CA TYR A 237 15.66 13.21 -30.50
C TYR A 237 15.96 13.23 -32.02
N HIS A 238 17.14 12.76 -32.40
CA HIS A 238 17.62 12.70 -33.80
C HIS A 238 17.91 11.26 -34.27
N GLY A 239 17.41 10.25 -33.51
CA GLY A 239 17.60 8.84 -33.86
C GLY A 239 16.64 8.33 -34.93
N GLY A 240 16.68 7.02 -35.23
CA GLY A 240 15.99 6.38 -36.34
C GLY A 240 14.43 6.42 -36.26
N ASN A 241 13.80 5.35 -35.80
CA ASN A 241 12.32 5.22 -35.78
C ASN A 241 11.69 5.98 -34.63
N ILE A 242 11.13 7.16 -34.88
CA ILE A 242 10.47 8.03 -33.91
C ILE A 242 9.26 7.35 -33.24
N LEU A 243 8.53 6.48 -33.93
CA LEU A 243 7.35 5.79 -33.41
C LEU A 243 7.74 4.71 -32.38
N SER A 244 8.81 3.96 -32.67
CA SER A 244 9.35 2.98 -31.70
C SER A 244 9.87 3.69 -30.46
N TYR A 245 10.69 4.71 -30.65
CA TYR A 245 11.21 5.53 -29.55
C TYR A 245 10.10 6.12 -28.67
N LYS A 246 9.05 6.68 -29.29
CA LYS A 246 7.90 7.21 -28.56
C LYS A 246 7.22 6.13 -27.69
N ARG A 247 6.95 4.94 -28.26
CA ARG A 247 6.33 3.83 -27.53
C ARG A 247 7.19 3.36 -26.36
N GLU A 248 8.48 3.17 -26.59
CA GLU A 248 9.43 2.74 -25.56
C GLU A 248 9.57 3.77 -24.42
N THR A 249 9.48 5.07 -24.76
CA THR A 249 9.51 6.15 -23.79
C THR A 249 8.24 6.19 -22.96
N GLU A 250 7.06 6.21 -23.60
CA GLU A 250 5.77 6.28 -22.91
C GLU A 250 5.53 5.05 -22.03
N ALA A 251 6.03 3.87 -22.41
CA ALA A 251 5.93 2.64 -21.61
C ALA A 251 6.52 2.77 -20.21
N VAL A 252 7.51 3.67 -19.98
CA VAL A 252 8.13 3.88 -18.67
C VAL A 252 7.12 4.35 -17.61
N SER A 253 6.11 5.11 -18.02
CA SER A 253 5.04 5.57 -17.12
C SER A 253 3.65 5.07 -17.51
N GLU A 254 3.56 3.95 -18.25
CA GLU A 254 2.26 3.44 -18.71
C GLU A 254 1.57 2.57 -17.68
N PHE A 255 2.23 1.50 -17.20
CA PHE A 255 1.68 0.54 -16.24
C PHE A 255 2.54 0.41 -14.99
N LEU A 256 1.90 0.28 -13.84
CA LEU A 256 2.53 -0.14 -12.59
C LEU A 256 2.77 -1.66 -12.64
N TYR A 257 3.97 -2.10 -12.27
CA TYR A 257 4.37 -3.52 -12.24
C TYR A 257 4.16 -4.24 -13.58
N PRO A 258 4.91 -3.86 -14.64
CA PRO A 258 4.94 -4.64 -15.87
C PRO A 258 5.38 -6.08 -15.58
N ASP A 259 4.95 -7.01 -16.43
CA ASP A 259 5.31 -8.43 -16.31
C ASP A 259 6.84 -8.62 -16.45
N ASP A 260 7.48 -9.06 -15.39
CA ASP A 260 8.92 -9.25 -15.27
C ASP A 260 9.35 -10.74 -15.33
N THR A 261 8.52 -11.58 -15.87
CA THR A 261 8.86 -12.98 -16.14
C THR A 261 9.89 -13.13 -17.25
N HIS A 262 10.04 -12.11 -18.10
CA HIS A 262 10.98 -12.02 -19.23
C HIS A 262 11.88 -10.78 -19.13
N ASP A 263 12.94 -10.74 -19.92
CA ASP A 263 13.99 -9.72 -19.79
C ASP A 263 13.53 -8.31 -20.18
N GLU A 264 12.65 -8.17 -21.18
CA GLU A 264 12.06 -6.87 -21.54
C GLU A 264 11.27 -6.24 -20.39
N GLY A 265 10.49 -7.06 -19.68
CA GLY A 265 9.75 -6.60 -18.51
C GLY A 265 10.65 -6.22 -17.34
N LYS A 266 11.73 -7.00 -17.10
CA LYS A 266 12.75 -6.65 -16.09
C LYS A 266 13.45 -5.34 -16.45
N ILE A 267 13.83 -5.14 -17.71
CA ILE A 267 14.41 -3.89 -18.19
C ILE A 267 13.45 -2.72 -17.97
N LEU A 268 12.16 -2.89 -18.30
CA LEU A 268 11.17 -1.85 -18.11
C LEU A 268 10.98 -1.49 -16.62
N ARG A 269 10.92 -2.47 -15.72
CA ARG A 269 10.86 -2.21 -14.27
C ARG A 269 12.11 -1.47 -13.77
N LEU A 270 13.29 -1.87 -14.22
CA LEU A 270 14.53 -1.18 -13.85
C LEU A 270 14.58 0.25 -14.42
N LYS A 271 14.07 0.46 -15.65
CA LYS A 271 13.87 1.81 -16.21
C LYS A 271 12.96 2.66 -15.35
N GLN A 272 11.82 2.14 -14.90
CA GLN A 272 10.88 2.85 -14.01
C GLN A 272 11.56 3.28 -12.71
N GLN A 273 12.33 2.39 -12.08
CA GLN A 273 13.02 2.69 -10.82
C GLN A 273 14.08 3.79 -11.00
N TYR A 274 14.91 3.70 -12.04
CA TYR A 274 15.91 4.74 -12.30
C TYR A 274 15.29 6.05 -12.76
N PHE A 275 14.23 6.01 -13.57
CA PHE A 275 13.47 7.18 -14.00
C PHE A 275 12.94 7.98 -12.79
N LEU A 276 12.27 7.29 -11.85
CA LEU A 276 11.81 7.89 -10.60
C LEU A 276 12.95 8.53 -9.83
N VAL A 277 14.04 7.80 -9.63
CA VAL A 277 15.17 8.24 -8.80
C VAL A 277 15.91 9.41 -9.41
N CYS A 278 16.30 9.31 -10.68
CA CYS A 278 17.08 10.34 -11.37
C CYS A 278 16.31 11.67 -11.41
N ALA A 279 15.04 11.63 -11.84
CA ALA A 279 14.18 12.80 -11.91
C ALA A 279 13.97 13.44 -10.52
N SER A 280 13.71 12.60 -9.51
CA SER A 280 13.46 13.08 -8.15
C SER A 280 14.70 13.71 -7.53
N LEU A 281 15.86 13.08 -7.62
CA LEU A 281 17.09 13.61 -7.04
C LEU A 281 17.54 14.92 -7.70
N LYS A 282 17.47 15.00 -9.04
CA LYS A 282 17.75 16.25 -9.75
C LYS A 282 16.79 17.38 -9.33
N SER A 283 15.50 17.07 -9.19
CA SER A 283 14.50 18.03 -8.70
C SER A 283 14.80 18.49 -7.27
N ILE A 284 15.14 17.58 -6.36
CA ILE A 284 15.49 17.87 -4.96
C ILE A 284 16.74 18.75 -4.91
N VAL A 285 17.79 18.40 -5.63
CA VAL A 285 19.05 19.16 -5.69
C VAL A 285 18.81 20.55 -6.29
N ASN A 286 18.06 20.67 -7.37
CA ASN A 286 17.72 21.96 -7.98
C ASN A 286 16.91 22.85 -7.01
N ASN A 287 15.98 22.25 -6.26
CA ASN A 287 15.22 22.99 -5.24
C ASN A 287 16.13 23.45 -4.07
N TYR A 288 17.04 22.58 -3.63
CA TYR A 288 18.02 22.92 -2.59
C TYR A 288 18.96 24.06 -3.03
N ARG A 289 19.45 24.04 -4.29
CA ARG A 289 20.32 25.09 -4.85
C ARG A 289 19.68 26.49 -4.91
N LYS A 290 18.35 26.61 -4.88
CA LYS A 290 17.66 27.92 -4.86
C LYS A 290 18.03 28.75 -3.61
N THR A 291 18.42 28.11 -2.52
CA THR A 291 18.75 28.76 -1.25
C THR A 291 20.16 28.43 -0.72
N ASN A 292 20.87 27.48 -1.34
CA ASN A 292 22.16 27.00 -0.88
C ASN A 292 23.15 26.92 -2.06
N LYS A 293 24.36 27.46 -1.87
CA LYS A 293 25.38 27.52 -2.96
C LYS A 293 26.16 26.20 -3.13
N SER A 294 26.26 25.35 -2.12
CA SER A 294 27.04 24.10 -2.13
C SER A 294 26.22 22.95 -1.58
N LEU A 295 26.41 21.75 -2.12
CA LEU A 295 25.77 20.52 -1.66
C LEU A 295 26.46 19.90 -0.42
N SER A 296 27.56 20.42 0.08
CA SER A 296 28.28 19.89 1.27
C SER A 296 27.40 19.80 2.52
N GLY A 297 26.41 20.67 2.64
CA GLY A 297 25.43 20.67 3.73
C GLY A 297 24.10 19.95 3.43
N LEU A 298 23.97 19.26 2.31
CA LEU A 298 22.70 18.65 1.85
C LEU A 298 22.06 17.78 2.94
N HIS A 299 22.80 16.86 3.53
CA HIS A 299 22.34 15.93 4.58
C HIS A 299 21.80 16.62 5.84
N LYS A 300 22.18 17.89 6.09
CA LYS A 300 21.67 18.67 7.23
C LYS A 300 20.28 19.27 6.97
N LYS A 301 19.91 19.44 5.71
CA LYS A 301 18.68 20.10 5.28
C LYS A 301 17.69 19.18 4.57
N ILE A 302 18.16 18.07 4.02
CA ILE A 302 17.36 17.12 3.24
C ILE A 302 17.46 15.74 3.87
N SER A 303 16.33 15.06 3.95
CA SER A 303 16.21 13.62 4.18
C SER A 303 15.50 12.99 2.99
N ILE A 304 16.07 11.93 2.46
CA ILE A 304 15.47 11.13 1.38
C ILE A 304 15.12 9.77 1.98
N HIS A 305 13.84 9.43 1.96
CA HIS A 305 13.38 8.13 2.44
C HIS A 305 12.99 7.25 1.27
N ILE A 306 13.62 6.09 1.15
CA ILE A 306 13.29 5.10 0.13
C ILE A 306 12.31 4.07 0.69
N ASN A 307 11.15 3.98 0.04
CA ASN A 307 10.07 3.08 0.41
C ASN A 307 10.23 1.76 -0.33
N ASP A 308 10.69 0.74 0.38
CA ASP A 308 11.21 -0.52 -0.16
C ASP A 308 12.49 -0.34 -1.00
N THR A 309 12.90 -1.37 -1.75
CA THR A 309 14.11 -1.36 -2.59
C THR A 309 13.90 -0.69 -3.94
N HIS A 310 12.66 -0.39 -4.34
CA HIS A 310 12.36 0.20 -5.63
C HIS A 310 13.17 1.48 -5.93
N PRO A 311 13.34 2.43 -4.97
CA PRO A 311 14.18 3.60 -5.19
C PRO A 311 15.62 3.45 -4.66
N ALA A 312 16.14 2.23 -4.45
CA ALA A 312 17.50 2.03 -3.92
C ALA A 312 18.61 2.63 -4.79
N LEU A 313 18.33 2.82 -6.10
CA LEU A 313 19.23 3.54 -7.01
C LEU A 313 19.46 5.01 -6.60
N ALA A 314 18.72 5.54 -5.62
CA ALA A 314 19.02 6.84 -5.02
C ALA A 314 20.43 6.92 -4.42
N VAL A 315 20.99 5.79 -3.97
CA VAL A 315 22.35 5.72 -3.44
C VAL A 315 23.38 6.04 -4.52
N PRO A 316 23.50 5.26 -5.62
CA PRO A 316 24.48 5.56 -6.66
C PRO A 316 24.15 6.83 -7.47
N GLU A 317 22.89 7.23 -7.61
CA GLU A 317 22.55 8.46 -8.33
C GLU A 317 22.94 9.72 -7.53
N LEU A 318 22.75 9.73 -6.21
CA LEU A 318 23.23 10.85 -5.39
C LEU A 318 24.76 10.91 -5.43
N MET A 319 25.44 9.76 -5.35
CA MET A 319 26.91 9.70 -5.56
C MET A 319 27.31 10.27 -6.91
N ARG A 320 26.63 9.90 -8.01
CA ARG A 320 26.90 10.42 -9.35
C ARG A 320 26.79 11.97 -9.39
N ILE A 321 25.72 12.52 -8.84
CA ILE A 321 25.53 13.99 -8.79
C ILE A 321 26.69 14.66 -8.05
N LEU A 322 27.07 14.11 -6.87
CA LEU A 322 28.13 14.70 -6.05
C LEU A 322 29.53 14.52 -6.68
N LEU A 323 29.80 13.38 -7.30
CA LEU A 323 31.09 13.10 -7.95
C LEU A 323 31.23 13.80 -9.31
N ASP A 324 30.26 13.61 -10.21
CA ASP A 324 30.38 13.97 -11.61
C ASP A 324 29.93 15.42 -11.89
N GLU A 325 28.92 15.94 -11.18
CA GLU A 325 28.43 17.30 -11.38
C GLU A 325 29.05 18.32 -10.40
N GLU A 326 29.30 17.90 -9.12
CA GLU A 326 29.88 18.77 -8.09
C GLU A 326 31.39 18.61 -7.92
N ASN A 327 32.02 17.63 -8.58
CA ASN A 327 33.46 17.33 -8.49
C ASN A 327 33.96 17.09 -7.03
N MET A 328 33.12 16.51 -6.18
CA MET A 328 33.47 16.15 -4.80
C MET A 328 34.42 14.93 -4.77
N SER A 329 35.17 14.78 -3.69
CA SER A 329 35.88 13.53 -3.44
C SER A 329 34.91 12.39 -3.12
N TRP A 330 35.35 11.13 -3.32
CA TRP A 330 34.53 9.97 -2.98
C TRP A 330 34.07 9.98 -1.53
N ASP A 331 34.98 10.23 -0.60
CA ASP A 331 34.67 10.15 0.83
C ASP A 331 33.69 11.26 1.28
N GLU A 332 33.81 12.46 0.71
CA GLU A 332 32.84 13.54 0.95
C GLU A 332 31.46 13.21 0.37
N ALA A 333 31.41 12.74 -0.88
CA ALA A 333 30.16 12.32 -1.54
C ALA A 333 29.51 11.17 -0.79
N TRP A 334 30.28 10.16 -0.37
CA TRP A 334 29.77 9.02 0.40
C TRP A 334 29.22 9.44 1.76
N HIS A 335 29.95 10.31 2.49
CA HIS A 335 29.46 10.86 3.76
C HIS A 335 28.11 11.56 3.60
N ILE A 336 27.94 12.42 2.59
CA ILE A 336 26.69 13.13 2.33
C ILE A 336 25.60 12.12 1.99
N THR A 337 25.87 11.16 1.09
CA THR A 337 24.91 10.17 0.64
C THR A 337 24.36 9.33 1.79
N VAL A 338 25.25 8.71 2.56
CA VAL A 338 24.85 7.84 3.68
C VAL A 338 24.09 8.59 4.76
N HIS A 339 24.35 9.89 4.98
CA HIS A 339 23.64 10.70 5.98
C HIS A 339 22.36 11.38 5.43
N THR A 340 22.06 11.22 4.14
CA THR A 340 20.85 11.76 3.51
C THR A 340 19.77 10.71 3.35
N ILE A 341 20.14 9.43 3.07
CA ILE A 341 19.22 8.37 2.68
C ILE A 341 18.86 7.48 3.88
N SER A 342 17.58 7.16 4.02
CA SER A 342 17.03 6.18 4.96
C SER A 342 16.12 5.20 4.23
N TYR A 343 16.00 3.96 4.73
CA TYR A 343 15.38 2.84 4.06
C TYR A 343 14.35 2.13 4.95
N THR A 344 13.17 1.87 4.41
CA THR A 344 12.18 0.96 5.01
C THR A 344 12.10 -0.32 4.19
N ASN A 345 12.29 -1.47 4.84
CA ASN A 345 12.01 -2.78 4.26
C ASN A 345 10.56 -3.18 4.54
N HIS A 346 9.87 -3.73 3.53
CA HIS A 346 8.47 -4.13 3.61
C HIS A 346 8.23 -5.63 3.43
N THR A 347 9.28 -6.45 3.32
CA THR A 347 9.14 -7.90 3.11
C THR A 347 9.96 -8.72 4.08
N THR A 348 9.43 -9.89 4.45
CA THR A 348 10.14 -10.95 5.18
C THR A 348 10.52 -12.12 4.27
N LEU A 349 10.17 -12.05 2.99
CA LEU A 349 10.43 -13.10 2.00
C LEU A 349 11.78 -12.84 1.35
N SER A 350 12.78 -13.66 1.60
CA SER A 350 14.12 -13.54 1.01
C SER A 350 14.09 -13.65 -0.52
N GLU A 351 13.18 -14.46 -1.05
CA GLU A 351 12.94 -14.59 -2.49
C GLU A 351 12.33 -13.33 -3.14
N ALA A 352 11.62 -12.52 -2.36
CA ALA A 352 11.03 -11.26 -2.83
C ALA A 352 11.98 -10.06 -2.75
N LEU A 353 13.19 -10.23 -2.19
CA LEU A 353 14.22 -9.19 -2.22
C LEU A 353 14.74 -9.02 -3.65
N GLU A 354 14.61 -7.81 -4.19
CA GLU A 354 14.96 -7.52 -5.59
C GLU A 354 16.43 -7.77 -5.89
N LYS A 355 16.68 -8.50 -6.97
CA LYS A 355 18.00 -8.81 -7.54
C LYS A 355 17.94 -8.57 -9.04
N TRP A 356 18.85 -7.76 -9.56
CA TRP A 356 18.91 -7.48 -10.99
C TRP A 356 20.08 -8.17 -11.65
N PRO A 357 19.86 -8.96 -12.72
CA PRO A 357 20.96 -9.56 -13.49
C PRO A 357 21.91 -8.49 -14.04
N ILE A 358 23.23 -8.67 -13.81
CA ILE A 358 24.25 -7.69 -14.23
C ILE A 358 24.24 -7.52 -15.75
N HIS A 359 23.97 -8.58 -16.52
CA HIS A 359 23.95 -8.49 -17.99
C HIS A 359 22.80 -7.61 -18.53
N LEU A 360 21.74 -7.37 -17.74
CA LEU A 360 20.67 -6.41 -18.05
C LEU A 360 20.97 -5.04 -17.45
N PHE A 361 21.46 -5.00 -16.21
CA PHE A 361 21.70 -3.78 -15.46
C PHE A 361 22.83 -2.92 -16.06
N LYS A 362 23.99 -3.53 -16.30
CA LYS A 362 25.21 -2.83 -16.73
C LYS A 362 25.05 -2.12 -18.08
N PRO A 363 24.49 -2.73 -19.14
CA PRO A 363 24.25 -2.02 -20.40
C PRO A 363 23.21 -0.91 -20.27
N LEU A 364 22.13 -1.12 -19.48
CA LEU A 364 21.06 -0.16 -19.30
C LEU A 364 21.51 1.08 -18.54
N LEU A 365 22.29 0.90 -17.47
CA LEU A 365 22.70 1.94 -16.51
C LEU A 365 24.22 1.89 -16.25
N PRO A 366 25.06 2.10 -17.27
CA PRO A 366 26.50 1.83 -17.16
C PRO A 366 27.18 2.67 -16.08
N ARG A 367 26.83 3.94 -15.92
CA ARG A 367 27.45 4.78 -14.87
C ARG A 367 27.02 4.37 -13.47
N MET A 368 25.74 3.98 -13.29
CA MET A 368 25.24 3.47 -12.01
C MET A 368 25.96 2.20 -11.60
N TYR A 369 26.17 1.29 -12.55
CA TYR A 369 26.88 0.04 -12.31
C TYR A 369 28.32 0.28 -11.84
N MET A 370 29.06 1.18 -12.50
CA MET A 370 30.42 1.54 -12.07
C MET A 370 30.49 2.06 -10.62
N ILE A 371 29.51 2.87 -10.23
CA ILE A 371 29.44 3.40 -8.86
C ILE A 371 29.09 2.29 -7.89
N ILE A 372 28.17 1.39 -8.24
CA ILE A 372 27.79 0.25 -7.40
C ILE A 372 28.96 -0.72 -7.21
N GLU A 373 29.74 -1.00 -8.26
CA GLU A 373 30.96 -1.81 -8.15
C GLU A 373 31.96 -1.21 -7.16
N GLU A 374 32.24 0.08 -7.24
CA GLU A 374 33.13 0.77 -6.32
C GLU A 374 32.60 0.76 -4.87
N ILE A 375 31.27 0.98 -4.69
CA ILE A 375 30.64 0.88 -3.35
C ILE A 375 30.81 -0.54 -2.81
N ASN A 376 30.57 -1.55 -3.65
CA ASN A 376 30.69 -2.96 -3.26
C ASN A 376 32.12 -3.32 -2.85
N GLU A 377 33.11 -2.90 -3.63
CA GLU A 377 34.51 -3.20 -3.34
C GLU A 377 34.95 -2.59 -2.01
N ARG A 378 34.68 -1.31 -1.79
CA ARG A 378 34.96 -0.63 -0.53
C ARG A 378 34.22 -1.26 0.65
N PHE A 379 32.97 -1.64 0.46
CA PHE A 379 32.17 -2.31 1.48
C PHE A 379 32.72 -3.69 1.82
N CYS A 380 33.03 -4.52 0.84
CA CYS A 380 33.64 -5.84 1.06
C CYS A 380 34.99 -5.75 1.76
N HIS A 381 35.82 -4.74 1.42
CA HIS A 381 37.07 -4.48 2.11
C HIS A 381 36.85 -4.12 3.59
N ALA A 382 35.85 -3.27 3.90
CA ALA A 382 35.49 -2.93 5.28
C ALA A 382 34.97 -4.14 6.08
N VAL A 383 34.22 -5.04 5.42
CA VAL A 383 33.80 -6.31 6.04
C VAL A 383 35.00 -7.21 6.32
N TRP A 384 35.95 -7.30 5.37
CA TRP A 384 37.19 -8.07 5.52
C TRP A 384 38.06 -7.55 6.68
N GLU A 385 38.23 -6.24 6.80
CA GLU A 385 39.00 -5.63 7.91
C GLU A 385 38.42 -5.98 9.28
N LYS A 386 37.06 -6.06 9.37
CA LYS A 386 36.38 -6.40 10.62
C LYS A 386 36.34 -7.89 10.91
N TYR A 387 36.28 -8.73 9.88
CA TYR A 387 36.14 -10.19 9.96
C TYR A 387 37.12 -10.88 9.02
N PRO A 388 38.47 -10.81 9.32
CA PRO A 388 39.48 -11.36 8.44
C PRO A 388 39.33 -12.89 8.28
N GLY A 389 39.33 -13.36 7.03
CA GLY A 389 39.22 -14.79 6.69
C GLY A 389 37.79 -15.32 6.57
N ASP A 390 36.77 -14.52 6.88
CA ASP A 390 35.35 -14.91 6.74
C ASP A 390 34.83 -14.57 5.33
N TRP A 391 35.31 -15.34 4.33
CA TRP A 391 34.92 -15.16 2.92
C TRP A 391 33.43 -15.37 2.69
N LYS A 392 32.83 -16.33 3.43
CA LYS A 392 31.39 -16.58 3.32
C LYS A 392 30.57 -15.37 3.71
N ARG A 393 30.93 -14.70 4.79
CA ARG A 393 30.24 -13.47 5.23
C ARG A 393 30.35 -12.37 4.19
N ILE A 394 31.53 -12.20 3.55
CA ILE A 394 31.71 -11.21 2.48
C ILE A 394 30.77 -11.51 1.32
N GLU A 395 30.74 -12.77 0.86
CA GLU A 395 29.88 -13.22 -0.24
C GLU A 395 28.39 -13.02 0.08
N ASP A 396 27.96 -13.40 1.30
CA ASP A 396 26.60 -13.22 1.77
C ASP A 396 26.18 -11.73 1.77
N MET A 397 27.09 -10.84 2.20
CA MET A 397 26.80 -9.40 2.35
C MET A 397 27.07 -8.58 1.09
N ALA A 398 27.85 -9.06 0.15
CA ALA A 398 28.21 -8.34 -1.08
C ALA A 398 26.96 -7.82 -1.82
N ILE A 399 27.06 -6.59 -2.33
CA ILE A 399 26.01 -5.94 -3.14
C ILE A 399 25.95 -6.60 -4.53
N THR A 400 27.12 -6.90 -5.10
CA THR A 400 27.24 -7.60 -6.38
C THR A 400 27.85 -8.98 -6.13
N ALA A 401 27.08 -10.02 -6.40
CA ALA A 401 27.54 -11.42 -6.27
C ALA A 401 26.69 -12.32 -7.19
N HIS A 402 27.25 -13.45 -7.63
CA HIS A 402 26.54 -14.45 -8.44
C HIS A 402 25.85 -13.88 -9.70
N GLY A 403 26.44 -12.88 -10.33
CA GLY A 403 25.91 -12.27 -11.55
C GLY A 403 24.69 -11.35 -11.34
N VAL A 404 24.39 -10.95 -10.11
CA VAL A 404 23.28 -10.04 -9.79
C VAL A 404 23.69 -8.87 -8.90
N VAL A 405 22.91 -7.78 -8.97
CA VAL A 405 22.94 -6.66 -8.04
C VAL A 405 21.84 -6.85 -7.02
N LYS A 406 22.19 -6.94 -5.72
CA LYS A 406 21.25 -7.14 -4.60
C LYS A 406 20.80 -5.78 -4.07
N MET A 407 19.57 -5.36 -4.40
CA MET A 407 19.09 -4.01 -4.11
C MET A 407 18.90 -3.71 -2.62
N ALA A 408 18.46 -4.68 -1.82
CA ALA A 408 18.36 -4.51 -0.37
C ALA A 408 19.73 -4.28 0.29
N HIS A 409 20.78 -4.97 -0.17
CA HIS A 409 22.13 -4.77 0.32
C HIS A 409 22.65 -3.35 0.00
N LEU A 410 22.42 -2.90 -1.24
CA LEU A 410 22.73 -1.53 -1.64
C LEU A 410 22.01 -0.49 -0.77
N ALA A 411 20.71 -0.68 -0.52
CA ALA A 411 19.89 0.20 0.32
C ALA A 411 20.40 0.25 1.76
N ILE A 412 20.75 -0.90 2.37
CA ILE A 412 21.27 -0.97 3.75
C ILE A 412 22.63 -0.29 3.86
N VAL A 413 23.55 -0.56 2.92
CA VAL A 413 24.90 0.00 2.94
C VAL A 413 24.86 1.51 2.76
N GLY A 414 24.00 2.03 1.88
CA GLY A 414 23.86 3.45 1.55
C GLY A 414 22.93 4.25 2.45
N SER A 415 22.38 3.68 3.53
CA SER A 415 21.41 4.36 4.41
C SER A 415 21.92 4.50 5.85
N TYR A 416 21.57 5.60 6.52
CA TYR A 416 21.87 5.77 7.97
C TYR A 416 20.87 5.08 8.89
N SER A 417 19.68 4.76 8.39
CA SER A 417 18.62 4.09 9.14
C SER A 417 17.91 3.08 8.24
N VAL A 418 17.66 1.91 8.82
CA VAL A 418 16.90 0.80 8.20
C VAL A 418 15.82 0.40 9.19
N ASN A 419 14.55 0.47 8.79
CA ASN A 419 13.47 0.03 9.66
C ASN A 419 12.60 -1.06 9.05
N GLY A 420 12.12 -1.95 9.91
CA GLY A 420 10.96 -2.79 9.63
C GLY A 420 9.66 -2.07 9.97
N VAL A 421 8.54 -2.72 9.70
CA VAL A 421 7.19 -2.12 9.71
C VAL A 421 6.23 -2.72 10.74
N ALA A 422 6.71 -3.66 11.54
CA ALA A 422 6.10 -4.20 12.76
C ALA A 422 7.22 -4.74 13.65
N LYS A 423 6.93 -4.93 14.95
CA LYS A 423 7.92 -5.38 15.93
C LYS A 423 8.54 -6.73 15.55
N ILE A 424 7.69 -7.73 15.25
CA ILE A 424 8.15 -9.05 14.81
C ILE A 424 8.94 -8.99 13.50
N HIS A 425 8.50 -8.18 12.53
CA HIS A 425 9.23 -7.99 11.28
C HIS A 425 10.63 -7.45 11.51
N SER A 426 10.76 -6.42 12.32
CA SER A 426 12.04 -5.82 12.66
C SER A 426 12.97 -6.80 13.39
N ASP A 427 12.40 -7.69 14.21
CA ASP A 427 13.15 -8.74 14.89
C ASP A 427 13.63 -9.84 13.92
N ILE A 428 12.78 -10.25 12.96
CA ILE A 428 13.16 -11.19 11.89
C ILE A 428 14.30 -10.60 11.05
N LEU A 429 14.21 -9.33 10.65
CA LEU A 429 15.29 -8.68 9.91
C LEU A 429 16.62 -8.71 10.68
N LYS A 430 16.62 -8.37 11.97
CA LYS A 430 17.83 -8.33 12.81
C LYS A 430 18.42 -9.72 13.10
N LYS A 431 17.57 -10.71 13.35
CA LYS A 431 17.99 -12.02 13.82
C LYS A 431 18.29 -13.00 12.67
N ARG A 432 17.71 -12.78 11.46
CA ARG A 432 17.75 -13.72 10.33
C ARG A 432 18.12 -13.03 9.01
N GLU A 433 17.17 -12.39 8.35
CA GLU A 433 17.31 -11.94 6.95
C GLU A 433 18.49 -10.98 6.74
N MET A 434 18.71 -10.04 7.67
CA MET A 434 19.77 -9.05 7.62
C MET A 434 20.73 -9.15 8.82
N HIS A 435 20.85 -10.35 9.39
CA HIS A 435 21.62 -10.58 10.61
C HIS A 435 23.07 -10.08 10.52
N ASN A 436 23.78 -10.43 9.45
CA ASN A 436 25.16 -10.00 9.24
C ASN A 436 25.29 -8.48 9.14
N PHE A 437 24.31 -7.81 8.50
CA PHE A 437 24.26 -6.35 8.44
C PHE A 437 23.95 -5.73 9.81
N HIS A 438 23.06 -6.35 10.60
CA HIS A 438 22.78 -5.89 11.95
C HIS A 438 24.01 -6.01 12.87
N LEU A 439 24.79 -7.07 12.77
CA LEU A 439 26.07 -7.22 13.51
C LEU A 439 27.09 -6.16 13.08
N LEU A 440 27.11 -5.79 11.81
CA LEU A 440 28.02 -4.76 11.29
C LEU A 440 27.58 -3.33 11.66
N PHE A 441 26.26 -3.07 11.59
CA PHE A 441 25.62 -1.76 11.80
C PHE A 441 24.48 -1.82 12.83
N PRO A 442 24.74 -2.16 14.10
CA PRO A 442 23.68 -2.42 15.08
C PRO A 442 22.74 -1.23 15.31
N ASN A 443 23.25 0.00 15.20
CA ASN A 443 22.50 1.23 15.45
C ASN A 443 21.63 1.68 14.26
N ARG A 444 21.74 1.04 13.08
CA ARG A 444 20.92 1.40 11.91
C ARG A 444 19.54 0.78 11.95
N PHE A 445 19.40 -0.42 12.56
CA PHE A 445 18.16 -1.19 12.53
C PHE A 445 17.21 -0.79 13.65
N ASN A 446 16.00 -0.40 13.26
CA ASN A 446 14.94 -0.02 14.20
C ASN A 446 13.57 -0.49 13.73
N ASN A 447 12.53 -0.30 14.57
CA ASN A 447 11.15 -0.58 14.23
C ASN A 447 10.35 0.72 14.10
N LYS A 448 9.53 0.81 13.09
CA LYS A 448 8.45 1.80 12.96
C LYS A 448 7.18 1.07 12.55
N THR A 449 6.39 0.67 13.54
CA THR A 449 5.11 -0.01 13.26
C THR A 449 4.23 0.85 12.37
N ASN A 450 3.71 0.25 11.31
CA ASN A 450 2.84 0.92 10.35
C ASN A 450 1.62 1.57 11.03
N GLY A 451 1.00 2.49 10.33
CA GLY A 451 -0.24 3.13 10.74
C GLY A 451 -1.09 3.53 9.54
N ILE A 452 -2.32 3.92 9.83
CA ILE A 452 -3.33 4.31 8.85
C ILE A 452 -3.82 5.73 9.13
N ALA A 453 -4.25 6.45 8.09
CA ALA A 453 -4.86 7.77 8.24
C ALA A 453 -6.27 7.62 8.83
N HIS A 454 -6.43 7.79 10.14
CA HIS A 454 -7.70 7.66 10.85
C HIS A 454 -8.76 8.65 10.35
N ARG A 455 -8.35 9.83 9.83
CA ARG A 455 -9.25 10.80 9.20
C ARG A 455 -9.94 10.21 7.96
N ARG A 456 -9.22 9.44 7.13
CA ARG A 456 -9.84 8.74 6.00
C ARG A 456 -10.62 7.50 6.44
N TRP A 457 -10.01 6.64 7.26
CA TRP A 457 -10.53 5.29 7.52
C TRP A 457 -11.57 5.22 8.65
N LEU A 458 -11.73 6.31 9.43
CA LEU A 458 -12.79 6.45 10.44
C LEU A 458 -13.63 7.69 10.17
N LEU A 459 -13.06 8.90 10.24
CA LEU A 459 -13.84 10.14 10.15
C LEU A 459 -14.62 10.25 8.84
N LYS A 460 -13.97 10.00 7.68
CA LYS A 460 -14.60 10.01 6.35
C LYS A 460 -15.42 8.74 6.10
N ALA A 461 -14.84 7.56 6.29
CA ALA A 461 -15.47 6.30 5.88
C ALA A 461 -16.68 5.90 6.77
N ASN A 462 -16.68 6.32 8.02
CA ASN A 462 -17.73 5.98 9.00
C ASN A 462 -18.21 7.20 9.78
N PRO A 463 -18.83 8.19 9.13
CA PRO A 463 -19.24 9.44 9.78
C PRO A 463 -20.24 9.20 10.92
N GLY A 464 -21.08 8.17 10.83
CA GLY A 464 -22.01 7.80 11.90
C GLY A 464 -21.29 7.35 13.17
N LEU A 465 -20.30 6.45 13.05
CA LEU A 465 -19.48 6.05 14.19
C LEU A 465 -18.65 7.23 14.72
N SER A 466 -18.13 8.06 13.85
CA SER A 466 -17.36 9.26 14.23
C SER A 466 -18.21 10.26 15.04
N ALA A 467 -19.49 10.40 14.70
CA ALA A 467 -20.42 11.25 15.46
C ALA A 467 -20.67 10.68 16.87
N ILE A 468 -20.93 9.36 16.98
CA ILE A 468 -21.12 8.66 18.25
C ILE A 468 -19.87 8.79 19.14
N ILE A 469 -18.69 8.59 18.59
CA ILE A 469 -17.42 8.77 19.30
C ILE A 469 -17.26 10.22 19.77
N THR A 470 -17.52 11.18 18.90
CA THR A 470 -17.38 12.61 19.23
C THR A 470 -18.37 13.06 20.30
N GLU A 471 -19.58 12.53 20.31
CA GLU A 471 -20.56 12.76 21.37
C GLU A 471 -20.07 12.23 22.72
N ALA A 472 -19.44 11.06 22.74
CA ALA A 472 -19.00 10.41 23.97
C ALA A 472 -17.71 11.00 24.57
N ILE A 473 -16.69 11.32 23.74
CA ILE A 473 -15.35 11.71 24.20
C ILE A 473 -14.84 13.05 23.62
N GLY A 474 -15.70 13.80 22.91
CA GLY A 474 -15.30 15.04 22.22
C GLY A 474 -14.54 14.76 20.92
N ASN A 475 -14.15 15.82 20.20
CA ASN A 475 -13.52 15.75 18.88
C ASN A 475 -11.99 15.69 18.92
N GLN A 476 -11.36 15.62 20.09
CA GLN A 476 -9.92 15.62 20.26
C GLN A 476 -9.24 14.46 19.52
N TRP A 477 -9.92 13.30 19.43
CA TRP A 477 -9.40 12.10 18.76
C TRP A 477 -9.03 12.31 17.28
N ILE A 478 -9.62 13.32 16.60
CA ILE A 478 -9.32 13.62 15.21
C ILE A 478 -7.87 14.15 15.04
N LYS A 479 -7.36 14.88 16.04
CA LYS A 479 -6.00 15.45 16.06
C LYS A 479 -5.04 14.65 16.94
N ASP A 480 -5.58 13.96 17.95
CA ASP A 480 -4.87 13.07 18.86
C ASP A 480 -5.59 11.72 18.93
N PRO A 481 -5.30 10.80 18.01
CA PRO A 481 -5.99 9.51 17.92
C PRO A 481 -5.80 8.60 19.14
N GLU A 482 -4.77 8.81 19.97
CA GLU A 482 -4.59 8.05 21.20
C GLU A 482 -5.72 8.34 22.21
N SER A 483 -6.40 9.48 22.12
CA SER A 483 -7.57 9.78 22.96
C SER A 483 -8.77 8.87 22.69
N LEU A 484 -8.78 8.06 21.62
CA LEU A 484 -9.75 6.97 21.44
C LEU A 484 -9.76 5.97 22.61
N LEU A 485 -8.68 5.84 23.36
CA LEU A 485 -8.64 5.02 24.60
C LEU A 485 -9.73 5.41 25.59
N GLN A 486 -10.22 6.64 25.58
CA GLN A 486 -11.31 7.09 26.45
C GLN A 486 -12.64 6.36 26.15
N LEU A 487 -12.74 5.63 25.04
CA LEU A 487 -13.90 4.79 24.71
C LEU A 487 -13.94 3.46 25.50
N GLU A 488 -12.85 3.03 26.11
CA GLU A 488 -12.80 1.71 26.74
C GLU A 488 -13.91 1.47 27.79
N PRO A 489 -14.26 2.43 28.68
CA PRO A 489 -15.40 2.27 29.62
C PRO A 489 -16.74 2.11 28.90
N TYR A 490 -16.93 2.68 27.72
CA TYR A 490 -18.16 2.60 26.94
C TYR A 490 -18.44 1.21 26.37
N ALA A 491 -17.45 0.31 26.38
CA ALA A 491 -17.63 -1.10 26.01
C ALA A 491 -18.66 -1.82 26.90
N PHE A 492 -19.01 -1.27 28.07
CA PHE A 492 -19.99 -1.80 29.00
C PHE A 492 -21.25 -0.92 29.12
N ASP A 493 -21.26 0.25 28.47
CA ASP A 493 -22.41 1.16 28.50
C ASP A 493 -23.50 0.72 27.52
N PRO A 494 -24.72 0.39 28.01
CA PRO A 494 -25.78 -0.13 27.14
C PRO A 494 -26.24 0.85 26.07
N ALA A 495 -26.26 2.16 26.37
CA ALA A 495 -26.74 3.17 25.43
C ALA A 495 -25.74 3.38 24.30
N PHE A 496 -24.43 3.39 24.60
CA PHE A 496 -23.38 3.47 23.61
C PHE A 496 -23.33 2.20 22.72
N ILE A 497 -23.47 1.02 23.31
CA ILE A 497 -23.56 -0.26 22.61
C ILE A 497 -24.73 -0.26 21.63
N GLU A 498 -25.90 0.22 22.01
CA GLU A 498 -27.07 0.30 21.16
C GLU A 498 -26.83 1.25 19.95
N GLN A 499 -26.27 2.45 20.19
CA GLN A 499 -25.92 3.38 19.13
C GLN A 499 -24.89 2.78 18.16
N PHE A 500 -23.87 2.10 18.69
CA PHE A 500 -22.87 1.39 17.88
C PHE A 500 -23.50 0.30 17.01
N GLN A 501 -24.38 -0.55 17.60
CA GLN A 501 -25.09 -1.61 16.87
C GLN A 501 -25.98 -1.04 15.75
N ASN A 502 -26.71 0.03 16.02
CA ASN A 502 -27.56 0.70 15.02
C ASN A 502 -26.73 1.25 13.86
N ASN A 503 -25.58 1.88 14.15
CA ASN A 503 -24.67 2.33 13.10
C ASN A 503 -24.09 1.15 12.30
N LYS A 504 -23.67 0.06 12.94
CA LYS A 504 -23.15 -1.14 12.29
C LYS A 504 -24.20 -1.77 11.37
N SER A 505 -25.44 -1.94 11.84
CA SER A 505 -26.54 -2.49 11.04
C SER A 505 -26.80 -1.64 9.78
N ARG A 506 -26.81 -0.31 9.92
CA ARG A 506 -26.94 0.59 8.76
C ARG A 506 -25.80 0.40 7.76
N LYS A 507 -24.54 0.31 8.23
CA LYS A 507 -23.39 0.09 7.34
C LYS A 507 -23.42 -1.27 6.65
N LYS A 508 -23.92 -2.29 7.32
CA LYS A 508 -24.12 -3.61 6.72
C LYS A 508 -25.21 -3.58 5.65
N GLN A 509 -26.31 -2.85 5.89
CA GLN A 509 -27.34 -2.65 4.84
C GLN A 509 -26.77 -1.91 3.61
N GLU A 510 -26.03 -0.80 3.83
CA GLU A 510 -25.37 -0.05 2.75
C GLU A 510 -24.42 -0.94 1.91
N LEU A 511 -23.70 -1.87 2.57
CA LEU A 511 -22.82 -2.82 1.86
C LEU A 511 -23.63 -3.91 1.16
N ALA A 512 -24.70 -4.41 1.75
CA ALA A 512 -25.60 -5.39 1.14
C ALA A 512 -26.23 -4.83 -0.16
N ASP A 513 -26.65 -3.57 -0.15
CA ASP A 513 -27.18 -2.88 -1.33
C ASP A 513 -26.09 -2.73 -2.40
N LEU A 514 -24.85 -2.39 -2.01
CA LEU A 514 -23.71 -2.33 -2.94
C LEU A 514 -23.41 -3.70 -3.56
N ILE A 515 -23.39 -4.76 -2.76
CA ILE A 515 -23.19 -6.14 -3.23
C ILE A 515 -24.25 -6.52 -4.24
N PHE A 516 -25.51 -6.22 -3.95
CA PHE A 516 -26.61 -6.50 -4.90
C PHE A 516 -26.43 -5.74 -6.22
N CYS A 517 -26.10 -4.44 -6.15
CA CYS A 517 -25.90 -3.62 -7.36
C CYS A 517 -24.69 -4.03 -8.19
N THR A 518 -23.62 -4.55 -7.58
CA THR A 518 -22.35 -4.85 -8.27
C THR A 518 -22.18 -6.33 -8.63
N ALA A 519 -22.63 -7.23 -7.77
CA ALA A 519 -22.47 -8.68 -7.93
C ALA A 519 -23.79 -9.44 -8.13
N GLY A 520 -24.95 -8.79 -8.02
CA GLY A 520 -26.26 -9.42 -8.17
C GLY A 520 -26.61 -10.43 -7.05
N VAL A 521 -25.86 -10.47 -5.97
CA VAL A 521 -26.04 -11.40 -4.85
C VAL A 521 -26.82 -10.73 -3.73
N VAL A 522 -27.94 -11.35 -3.32
CA VAL A 522 -28.70 -10.92 -2.15
C VAL A 522 -28.04 -11.51 -0.89
N VAL A 523 -27.63 -10.66 0.02
CA VAL A 523 -27.06 -11.04 1.30
C VAL A 523 -27.91 -10.54 2.47
N ASP A 524 -27.94 -11.30 3.55
CA ASP A 524 -28.64 -10.91 4.77
C ASP A 524 -27.74 -9.99 5.61
N PRO A 525 -28.11 -8.71 5.84
CA PRO A 525 -27.31 -7.80 6.65
C PRO A 525 -27.21 -8.21 8.13
N ASP A 526 -28.07 -9.10 8.62
CA ASP A 526 -27.97 -9.64 9.98
C ASP A 526 -26.98 -10.81 10.10
N SER A 527 -26.55 -11.42 8.97
CA SER A 527 -25.52 -12.46 8.95
C SER A 527 -24.17 -11.93 9.41
N ILE A 528 -23.24 -12.79 9.86
CA ILE A 528 -21.85 -12.39 10.13
C ILE A 528 -21.19 -11.96 8.81
N PHE A 529 -20.70 -10.73 8.71
CA PHE A 529 -19.89 -10.29 7.58
C PHE A 529 -18.42 -10.61 7.83
N ASP A 530 -17.99 -11.73 7.26
CA ASP A 530 -16.62 -12.26 7.33
C ASP A 530 -15.84 -11.83 6.09
N VAL A 531 -14.82 -10.99 6.25
CA VAL A 531 -14.25 -10.21 5.16
C VAL A 531 -12.77 -10.47 4.96
N GLN A 532 -12.39 -10.91 3.76
CA GLN A 532 -11.01 -11.07 3.30
C GLN A 532 -10.75 -10.25 2.04
N VAL A 533 -10.43 -8.96 2.22
CA VAL A 533 -10.14 -8.03 1.11
C VAL A 533 -8.67 -7.61 1.14
N LYS A 534 -7.89 -8.16 0.22
CA LYS A 534 -6.45 -7.96 0.08
C LYS A 534 -5.95 -8.54 -1.24
N ARG A 535 -4.74 -8.13 -1.70
CA ARG A 535 -4.08 -8.76 -2.84
C ARG A 535 -4.13 -10.28 -2.72
N LEU A 536 -4.43 -10.99 -3.81
CA LEU A 536 -4.40 -12.45 -3.81
C LEU A 536 -2.96 -12.93 -3.95
N HIS A 537 -2.54 -13.73 -2.98
CA HIS A 537 -1.23 -14.37 -2.95
C HIS A 537 -1.29 -15.64 -2.10
N ALA A 538 -0.53 -16.66 -2.47
CA ALA A 538 -0.56 -17.96 -1.76
C ALA A 538 -0.31 -17.80 -0.25
N TYR A 539 0.67 -17.00 0.18
CA TYR A 539 0.99 -16.81 1.60
C TYR A 539 -0.12 -16.10 2.41
N LYS A 540 -1.02 -15.33 1.74
CA LYS A 540 -2.18 -14.68 2.40
C LYS A 540 -3.33 -15.65 2.66
N ARG A 541 -3.23 -16.82 2.09
CA ARG A 541 -4.05 -18.02 2.33
C ARG A 541 -5.55 -17.84 2.14
N GLN A 542 -5.99 -17.08 1.11
CA GLN A 542 -7.40 -17.12 0.70
C GLN A 542 -7.87 -18.56 0.48
N LEU A 543 -6.97 -19.44 0.05
CA LEU A 543 -7.25 -20.88 -0.10
C LEU A 543 -7.70 -21.52 1.23
N LEU A 544 -7.07 -21.19 2.37
CA LEU A 544 -7.48 -21.73 3.69
C LEU A 544 -8.94 -21.37 4.01
N ASN A 545 -9.33 -20.12 3.75
CA ASN A 545 -10.71 -19.66 3.93
C ASN A 545 -11.68 -20.41 3.02
N VAL A 546 -11.36 -20.55 1.73
CA VAL A 546 -12.21 -21.27 0.77
C VAL A 546 -12.37 -22.75 1.14
N LEU A 547 -11.29 -23.43 1.54
CA LEU A 547 -11.37 -24.85 1.99
C LEU A 547 -12.21 -24.98 3.26
N HIS A 548 -12.16 -24.01 4.17
CA HIS A 548 -13.04 -23.97 5.34
C HIS A 548 -14.52 -23.80 4.94
N ILE A 549 -14.82 -22.92 3.97
CA ILE A 549 -16.18 -22.76 3.46
C ILE A 549 -16.69 -24.06 2.84
N MET A 550 -15.86 -24.76 2.07
CA MET A 550 -16.19 -26.09 1.54
C MET A 550 -16.47 -27.10 2.65
N TYR A 551 -15.67 -27.09 3.72
CA TYR A 551 -15.93 -27.92 4.91
C TYR A 551 -17.25 -27.57 5.58
N LEU A 552 -17.57 -26.30 5.79
CA LEU A 552 -18.87 -25.90 6.36
C LEU A 552 -20.03 -26.34 5.48
N TYR A 553 -19.93 -26.18 4.18
CA TYR A 553 -20.92 -26.66 3.21
C TYR A 553 -21.13 -28.18 3.36
N ASN A 554 -20.07 -28.97 3.34
CA ASN A 554 -20.16 -30.42 3.51
C ASN A 554 -20.82 -30.81 4.82
N ARG A 555 -20.45 -30.17 5.92
CA ARG A 555 -20.99 -30.46 7.26
C ARG A 555 -22.48 -30.13 7.35
N LEU A 556 -22.93 -29.04 6.77
CA LEU A 556 -24.34 -28.67 6.69
C LEU A 556 -25.19 -29.65 5.85
N LYS A 557 -24.58 -30.27 4.83
CA LYS A 557 -25.22 -31.27 3.98
C LYS A 557 -25.25 -32.67 4.63
N GLU A 558 -24.23 -33.02 5.41
CA GLU A 558 -24.07 -34.36 5.99
C GLU A 558 -24.71 -34.51 7.37
N ASP A 559 -24.75 -33.42 8.15
CA ASP A 559 -25.22 -33.44 9.55
C ASP A 559 -26.46 -32.55 9.72
N SER A 560 -27.64 -33.15 9.69
CA SER A 560 -28.92 -32.46 9.85
C SER A 560 -29.12 -31.82 11.24
N GLY A 561 -28.30 -32.17 12.23
CA GLY A 561 -28.29 -31.57 13.57
C GLY A 561 -27.36 -30.36 13.69
N PHE A 562 -26.51 -30.15 12.70
CA PHE A 562 -25.57 -29.01 12.69
C PHE A 562 -26.24 -27.74 12.17
N SER A 563 -26.05 -26.65 12.90
CA SER A 563 -26.53 -25.34 12.46
C SER A 563 -25.52 -24.25 12.86
N ILE A 564 -25.41 -23.25 12.02
CA ILE A 564 -24.54 -22.08 12.22
C ILE A 564 -25.39 -20.80 12.30
N TYR A 565 -24.83 -19.74 12.86
CA TYR A 565 -25.37 -18.40 12.65
C TYR A 565 -25.13 -18.02 11.19
N PRO A 566 -26.07 -17.41 10.47
CA PRO A 566 -25.86 -17.03 9.07
C PRO A 566 -24.57 -16.23 8.88
N GLN A 567 -23.76 -16.60 7.87
CA GLN A 567 -22.45 -15.99 7.60
C GLN A 567 -22.28 -15.68 6.12
N THR A 568 -21.87 -14.46 5.84
CA THR A 568 -21.55 -13.97 4.48
C THR A 568 -20.04 -13.79 4.38
N PHE A 569 -19.39 -14.62 3.58
CA PHE A 569 -17.97 -14.52 3.27
C PHE A 569 -17.76 -13.56 2.10
N ILE A 570 -17.05 -12.47 2.34
CA ILE A 570 -16.84 -11.40 1.38
C ILE A 570 -15.38 -11.35 0.98
N PHE A 571 -15.09 -11.66 -0.29
CA PHE A 571 -13.76 -11.58 -0.88
C PHE A 571 -13.64 -10.34 -1.78
N GLY A 572 -12.44 -9.81 -1.86
CA GLY A 572 -12.06 -8.79 -2.83
C GLY A 572 -10.55 -8.86 -3.03
N ALA A 573 -10.10 -9.22 -4.22
CA ALA A 573 -8.70 -9.51 -4.45
C ALA A 573 -8.32 -9.34 -5.92
N LYS A 574 -7.15 -8.74 -6.19
CA LYS A 574 -6.49 -8.76 -7.49
C LYS A 574 -5.29 -9.70 -7.43
N ALA A 575 -5.18 -10.64 -8.38
CA ALA A 575 -3.97 -11.45 -8.59
C ALA A 575 -3.05 -10.77 -9.59
N SER A 576 -1.73 -10.91 -9.44
CA SER A 576 -0.77 -10.45 -10.46
C SER A 576 -1.08 -11.15 -11.79
N PRO A 577 -1.00 -10.46 -12.95
CA PRO A 577 -1.39 -11.03 -14.25
C PRO A 577 -0.69 -12.34 -14.60
N SER A 578 0.59 -12.48 -14.28
CA SER A 578 1.40 -13.69 -14.51
C SER A 578 1.29 -14.75 -13.40
N TYR A 579 0.57 -14.48 -12.30
CA TYR A 579 0.46 -15.42 -11.19
C TYR A 579 -0.73 -16.36 -11.38
N TYR A 580 -0.60 -17.32 -12.28
CA TYR A 580 -1.67 -18.26 -12.67
C TYR A 580 -2.26 -19.03 -11.49
N TYR A 581 -1.45 -19.48 -10.54
CA TYR A 581 -1.91 -20.15 -9.33
C TYR A 581 -2.88 -19.28 -8.51
N ALA A 582 -2.56 -18.01 -8.33
CA ALA A 582 -3.45 -17.07 -7.65
C ALA A 582 -4.76 -16.85 -8.42
N LYS A 583 -4.70 -16.79 -9.75
CA LYS A 583 -5.91 -16.71 -10.60
C LYS A 583 -6.79 -17.95 -10.46
N LYS A 584 -6.21 -19.16 -10.32
CA LYS A 584 -6.97 -20.39 -10.06
C LYS A 584 -7.70 -20.34 -8.71
N ILE A 585 -7.13 -19.69 -7.68
CA ILE A 585 -7.82 -19.51 -6.40
C ILE A 585 -9.03 -18.56 -6.57
N ILE A 586 -8.95 -17.50 -7.40
CA ILE A 586 -10.11 -16.66 -7.72
C ILE A 586 -11.20 -17.51 -8.38
N LYS A 587 -10.83 -18.34 -9.36
CA LYS A 587 -11.78 -19.24 -10.01
C LYS A 587 -12.42 -20.21 -9.01
N LEU A 588 -11.64 -20.79 -8.09
CA LEU A 588 -12.16 -21.67 -7.04
C LEU A 588 -13.18 -20.94 -6.14
N ILE A 589 -12.91 -19.70 -5.74
CA ILE A 589 -13.86 -18.90 -4.93
C ILE A 589 -15.19 -18.77 -5.68
N HIS A 590 -15.16 -18.51 -7.00
CA HIS A 590 -16.36 -18.36 -7.81
C HIS A 590 -17.10 -19.69 -7.99
N SER A 591 -16.39 -20.80 -8.23
CA SER A 591 -17.02 -22.13 -8.37
C SER A 591 -17.67 -22.59 -7.07
N VAL A 592 -17.02 -22.33 -5.91
CA VAL A 592 -17.63 -22.60 -4.60
C VAL A 592 -18.83 -21.69 -4.36
N ALA A 593 -18.73 -20.39 -4.72
CA ALA A 593 -19.84 -19.45 -4.59
C ALA A 593 -21.06 -19.86 -5.42
N GLU A 594 -20.87 -20.31 -6.66
CA GLU A 594 -21.94 -20.81 -7.51
C GLU A 594 -22.65 -22.00 -6.86
N LYS A 595 -21.87 -22.97 -6.37
CA LYS A 595 -22.45 -24.17 -5.73
C LYS A 595 -23.19 -23.86 -4.43
N VAL A 596 -22.61 -23.03 -3.56
CA VAL A 596 -23.17 -22.73 -2.23
C VAL A 596 -24.34 -21.76 -2.30
N ASN A 597 -24.24 -20.69 -3.07
CA ASN A 597 -25.25 -19.62 -3.11
C ASN A 597 -26.58 -20.07 -3.69
N TYR A 598 -26.58 -21.10 -4.54
CA TYR A 598 -27.79 -21.62 -5.19
C TYR A 598 -28.32 -22.90 -4.56
N ASP A 599 -27.57 -23.55 -3.65
CA ASP A 599 -28.06 -24.74 -2.94
C ASP A 599 -29.20 -24.39 -1.99
N PRO A 600 -30.44 -24.91 -2.17
CA PRO A 600 -31.60 -24.56 -1.37
C PRO A 600 -31.47 -24.89 0.11
N GLU A 601 -30.64 -25.86 0.49
CA GLU A 601 -30.49 -26.29 1.88
C GLU A 601 -29.53 -25.38 2.68
N VAL A 602 -28.56 -24.77 2.02
CA VAL A 602 -27.49 -23.99 2.69
C VAL A 602 -27.51 -22.50 2.39
N LYS A 603 -28.12 -22.07 1.31
CA LYS A 603 -28.11 -20.67 0.83
C LYS A 603 -28.63 -19.62 1.80
N GLN A 604 -29.35 -20.01 2.85
CA GLN A 604 -29.79 -19.11 3.92
C GLN A 604 -28.79 -19.02 5.06
N LEU A 605 -27.84 -19.96 5.14
CA LEU A 605 -26.84 -20.05 6.21
C LEU A 605 -25.46 -19.56 5.75
N ILE A 606 -25.11 -19.80 4.50
CA ILE A 606 -23.83 -19.37 3.94
C ILE A 606 -24.08 -18.59 2.66
N LYS A 607 -23.41 -17.44 2.52
CA LYS A 607 -23.29 -16.70 1.27
C LYS A 607 -21.82 -16.39 1.00
N ILE A 608 -21.44 -16.44 -0.29
CA ILE A 608 -20.10 -16.09 -0.75
C ILE A 608 -20.22 -14.99 -1.78
N VAL A 609 -19.47 -13.92 -1.58
CA VAL A 609 -19.44 -12.76 -2.45
C VAL A 609 -18.00 -12.48 -2.85
N PHE A 610 -17.74 -12.30 -4.13
CA PHE A 610 -16.49 -11.75 -4.64
C PHE A 610 -16.74 -10.37 -5.23
N LEU A 611 -16.12 -9.35 -4.64
CA LEU A 611 -16.21 -7.97 -5.11
C LEU A 611 -15.09 -7.72 -6.11
N GLU A 612 -15.44 -7.63 -7.39
CA GLU A 612 -14.47 -7.37 -8.46
C GLU A 612 -13.87 -5.97 -8.34
N ASN A 613 -12.66 -5.82 -8.86
CA ASN A 613 -11.96 -4.54 -8.95
C ASN A 613 -11.82 -3.81 -7.60
N TYR A 614 -11.47 -4.55 -6.54
CA TYR A 614 -11.25 -4.00 -5.20
C TYR A 614 -10.28 -2.81 -5.23
N ARG A 615 -10.69 -1.68 -4.64
CA ARG A 615 -9.97 -0.40 -4.62
C ARG A 615 -10.30 0.40 -3.35
N VAL A 616 -9.66 1.57 -3.15
CA VAL A 616 -9.79 2.38 -1.93
C VAL A 616 -11.24 2.83 -1.68
N SER A 617 -11.92 3.37 -2.70
CA SER A 617 -13.31 3.83 -2.58
C SER A 617 -14.28 2.70 -2.17
N MET A 618 -14.03 1.48 -2.64
CA MET A 618 -14.78 0.29 -2.22
C MET A 618 -14.44 -0.13 -0.79
N ALA A 619 -13.14 -0.08 -0.43
CA ALA A 619 -12.67 -0.40 0.91
C ALA A 619 -13.29 0.49 1.99
N GLU A 620 -13.49 1.78 1.70
CA GLU A 620 -14.14 2.74 2.60
C GLU A 620 -15.60 2.37 2.94
N ARG A 621 -16.24 1.56 2.10
CA ARG A 621 -17.60 1.03 2.35
C ARG A 621 -17.59 -0.35 3.02
N ILE A 622 -16.56 -1.16 2.76
CA ILE A 622 -16.45 -2.52 3.29
C ILE A 622 -16.05 -2.50 4.78
N PHE A 623 -15.01 -1.74 5.15
CA PHE A 623 -14.48 -1.80 6.52
C PHE A 623 -15.49 -1.41 7.60
N PRO A 624 -16.32 -0.36 7.44
CA PRO A 624 -17.35 -0.03 8.41
C PRO A 624 -18.42 -1.11 8.63
N ALA A 625 -18.70 -1.90 7.61
CA ALA A 625 -19.74 -2.94 7.63
C ALA A 625 -19.26 -4.30 8.14
N SER A 626 -17.96 -4.51 8.27
CA SER A 626 -17.38 -5.82 8.60
C SER A 626 -17.54 -6.19 10.06
N ASP A 627 -17.83 -7.47 10.32
CA ASP A 627 -17.85 -8.05 11.69
C ASP A 627 -16.53 -8.76 11.97
N ILE A 628 -15.99 -9.50 10.99
CA ILE A 628 -14.74 -10.26 11.05
C ILE A 628 -13.76 -9.77 9.99
N SER A 629 -12.51 -9.69 10.39
CA SER A 629 -11.35 -9.31 9.61
C SER A 629 -10.41 -10.51 9.46
N GLU A 630 -10.32 -11.07 8.26
CA GLU A 630 -9.47 -12.21 7.92
C GLU A 630 -8.00 -11.79 7.70
N GLN A 631 -7.14 -12.10 8.68
CA GLN A 631 -5.71 -11.79 8.68
C GLN A 631 -4.87 -13.06 8.87
N ILE A 632 -5.10 -14.01 7.96
CA ILE A 632 -4.72 -15.42 8.08
C ILE A 632 -3.46 -15.80 7.28
N SER A 633 -2.55 -14.87 7.03
CA SER A 633 -1.26 -15.16 6.39
C SER A 633 -0.50 -16.27 7.10
N THR A 634 0.32 -17.01 6.37
CA THR A 634 1.29 -17.90 7.00
C THR A 634 2.19 -17.09 7.93
N ALA A 635 2.34 -17.51 9.18
CA ALA A 635 3.15 -16.78 10.15
C ALA A 635 4.58 -16.57 9.63
N SER A 636 5.18 -15.43 9.93
CA SER A 636 6.44 -14.90 9.42
C SER A 636 6.42 -14.31 7.99
N LYS A 637 5.30 -14.36 7.26
CA LYS A 637 5.25 -13.95 5.85
C LYS A 637 4.63 -12.56 5.62
N GLU A 638 3.71 -12.10 6.47
CA GLU A 638 3.16 -10.75 6.40
C GLU A 638 3.97 -9.79 7.30
N ALA A 639 4.74 -8.90 6.72
CA ALA A 639 5.62 -8.00 7.48
C ALA A 639 4.86 -7.15 8.52
N SER A 640 3.68 -6.66 8.19
CA SER A 640 2.81 -5.88 9.09
C SER A 640 1.33 -6.13 8.81
N GLY A 641 0.90 -5.89 7.58
CA GLY A 641 -0.49 -5.61 7.25
C GLY A 641 -0.90 -4.20 7.69
N THR A 642 -1.90 -3.65 7.01
CA THR A 642 -2.59 -2.40 7.42
C THR A 642 -4.10 -2.54 7.29
N GLY A 643 -4.59 -3.58 6.64
CA GLY A 643 -6.00 -3.95 6.60
C GLY A 643 -6.55 -4.22 8.01
N ASN A 644 -5.82 -5.02 8.79
CA ASN A 644 -6.12 -5.32 10.19
C ASN A 644 -6.39 -4.06 11.02
N MET A 645 -5.59 -3.01 10.87
CA MET A 645 -5.75 -1.74 11.58
C MET A 645 -7.03 -0.98 11.17
N LYS A 646 -7.39 -1.01 9.87
CA LYS A 646 -8.59 -0.36 9.34
C LYS A 646 -9.88 -1.05 9.82
N PHE A 647 -9.87 -2.38 9.81
CA PHE A 647 -10.95 -3.20 10.36
C PHE A 647 -11.11 -2.96 11.85
N MET A 648 -10.02 -3.03 12.63
CA MET A 648 -9.99 -2.75 14.06
C MET A 648 -10.61 -1.38 14.39
N MET A 649 -10.21 -0.34 13.66
CA MET A 649 -10.69 1.04 13.85
C MET A 649 -12.19 1.21 13.54
N ASN A 650 -12.78 0.29 12.79
CA ASN A 650 -14.21 0.23 12.49
C ASN A 650 -14.96 -0.85 13.30
N GLY A 651 -14.31 -1.44 14.31
CA GLY A 651 -14.90 -2.38 15.25
C GLY A 651 -15.11 -3.79 14.71
N ALA A 652 -14.42 -4.20 13.65
CA ALA A 652 -14.36 -5.60 13.26
C ALA A 652 -13.35 -6.34 14.13
N LEU A 653 -13.70 -7.56 14.58
CA LEU A 653 -12.77 -8.42 15.30
C LEU A 653 -11.87 -9.18 14.32
N THR A 654 -10.59 -9.28 14.63
CA THR A 654 -9.64 -9.98 13.78
C THR A 654 -9.62 -11.48 14.09
N ILE A 655 -9.74 -12.33 13.05
CA ILE A 655 -9.23 -13.68 13.09
C ILE A 655 -7.88 -13.69 12.35
N GLY A 656 -6.83 -14.15 13.02
CA GLY A 656 -5.50 -14.01 12.44
C GLY A 656 -4.44 -14.91 13.06
N THR A 657 -3.34 -15.05 12.35
CA THR A 657 -2.14 -15.74 12.82
C THR A 657 -1.28 -14.82 13.68
N HIS A 658 -0.34 -15.40 14.42
CA HIS A 658 0.68 -14.67 15.16
C HIS A 658 1.74 -14.10 14.21
N ASP A 659 1.33 -13.08 13.40
CA ASP A 659 2.15 -12.51 12.35
C ASP A 659 1.91 -10.99 12.22
N GLY A 660 2.92 -10.27 11.74
CA GLY A 660 2.84 -8.84 11.48
C GLY A 660 2.28 -8.03 12.64
N ALA A 661 1.42 -7.07 12.33
CA ALA A 661 0.78 -6.21 13.34
C ALA A 661 -0.34 -6.91 14.15
N ASN A 662 -0.78 -8.13 13.78
CA ASN A 662 -1.76 -8.88 14.58
C ASN A 662 -1.26 -9.11 16.01
N ILE A 663 0.05 -9.31 16.19
CA ILE A 663 0.68 -9.50 17.51
C ILE A 663 0.52 -8.22 18.35
N GLU A 664 0.78 -7.06 17.75
CA GLU A 664 0.66 -5.78 18.45
C GLU A 664 -0.81 -5.41 18.71
N ILE A 665 -1.76 -5.86 17.87
CA ILE A 665 -3.19 -5.78 18.16
C ILE A 665 -3.54 -6.64 19.38
N LEU A 666 -3.12 -7.91 19.38
CA LEU A 666 -3.33 -8.83 20.51
C LEU A 666 -2.77 -8.27 21.84
N GLU A 667 -1.53 -7.72 21.80
CA GLU A 667 -0.89 -7.10 22.97
C GLU A 667 -1.72 -5.94 23.55
N ARG A 668 -2.53 -5.25 22.73
CA ARG A 668 -3.32 -4.08 23.13
C ARG A 668 -4.74 -4.41 23.57
N VAL A 669 -5.43 -5.27 22.85
CA VAL A 669 -6.85 -5.55 23.11
C VAL A 669 -7.06 -6.77 24.00
N GLY A 670 -6.03 -7.58 24.23
CA GLY A 670 -6.10 -8.85 24.96
C GLY A 670 -6.72 -10.00 24.16
N PRO A 671 -6.59 -11.24 24.66
CA PRO A 671 -6.97 -12.45 23.94
C PRO A 671 -8.48 -12.63 23.73
N ASP A 672 -9.32 -11.94 24.49
CA ASP A 672 -10.76 -12.03 24.36
C ASP A 672 -11.33 -11.18 23.21
N CYS A 673 -10.52 -10.24 22.68
CA CYS A 673 -10.95 -9.29 21.67
C CYS A 673 -10.32 -9.55 20.28
N ILE A 674 -9.67 -10.72 20.10
CA ILE A 674 -9.05 -11.19 18.85
C ILE A 674 -9.04 -12.72 18.84
N TYR A 675 -9.23 -13.33 17.67
CA TYR A 675 -9.18 -14.78 17.50
C TYR A 675 -7.86 -15.19 16.84
N THR A 676 -6.94 -15.76 17.63
CA THR A 676 -5.65 -16.23 17.11
C THR A 676 -5.64 -17.73 16.92
N PHE A 677 -4.91 -18.21 15.91
CA PHE A 677 -4.78 -19.61 15.55
C PHE A 677 -3.45 -19.92 14.83
N GLY A 678 -3.16 -21.19 14.64
CA GLY A 678 -2.11 -21.71 13.77
C GLY A 678 -0.70 -21.64 14.33
N LEU A 679 0.25 -21.94 13.48
CA LEU A 679 1.68 -21.92 13.76
C LEU A 679 2.15 -20.51 14.13
N LYS A 680 3.17 -20.44 14.99
CA LYS A 680 3.95 -19.22 15.24
C LYS A 680 5.06 -19.06 14.21
N ALA A 681 5.63 -17.88 14.11
CA ALA A 681 6.70 -17.57 13.17
C ALA A 681 7.92 -18.51 13.37
N ASP A 682 8.32 -18.76 14.61
CA ASP A 682 9.45 -19.65 14.91
C ASP A 682 9.20 -21.10 14.48
N ASP A 683 7.95 -21.59 14.58
CA ASP A 683 7.57 -22.92 14.13
C ASP A 683 7.69 -23.04 12.61
N VAL A 684 7.15 -22.06 11.87
CA VAL A 684 7.23 -22.01 10.40
C VAL A 684 8.69 -21.98 9.95
N LEU A 685 9.48 -21.10 10.55
CA LEU A 685 10.90 -20.95 10.21
C LEU A 685 11.69 -22.23 10.53
N SER A 686 11.38 -22.90 11.65
CA SER A 686 11.99 -24.19 12.01
C SER A 686 11.64 -25.27 10.97
N TYR A 687 10.38 -25.37 10.53
CA TYR A 687 10.01 -26.32 9.48
C TYR A 687 10.70 -26.03 8.14
N GLN A 688 10.87 -24.76 7.79
CA GLN A 688 11.58 -24.38 6.57
C GLN A 688 13.08 -24.72 6.60
N GLU A 689 13.73 -24.57 7.75
CA GLU A 689 15.16 -24.86 7.92
C GLU A 689 15.46 -26.35 8.11
N ASN A 690 14.68 -27.01 8.95
CA ASN A 690 14.97 -28.35 9.43
C ASN A 690 14.10 -29.42 8.75
N GLY A 691 13.10 -29.04 7.98
CA GLY A 691 12.11 -29.94 7.41
C GLY A 691 11.18 -30.50 8.49
N GLY A 692 10.60 -31.67 8.22
CA GLY A 692 9.75 -32.42 9.17
C GLY A 692 8.26 -32.17 9.00
N TYR A 693 7.83 -31.18 8.20
CA TYR A 693 6.42 -31.00 7.79
C TYR A 693 6.10 -31.93 6.62
N ARG A 694 4.99 -32.67 6.73
CA ARG A 694 4.44 -33.52 5.67
C ARG A 694 2.95 -33.33 5.56
N SER A 695 2.51 -32.60 4.54
CA SER A 695 1.10 -32.28 4.29
C SER A 695 0.22 -33.54 4.16
N ARG A 696 0.78 -34.60 3.60
CA ARG A 696 0.10 -35.87 3.39
C ARG A 696 -0.33 -36.56 4.70
N GLU A 697 0.36 -36.32 5.83
CA GLU A 697 -0.03 -36.82 7.13
C GLU A 697 -1.34 -36.19 7.61
N TYR A 698 -1.52 -34.86 7.42
CA TYR A 698 -2.76 -34.16 7.74
C TYR A 698 -3.92 -34.63 6.86
N TYR A 699 -3.70 -34.79 5.58
CA TYR A 699 -4.66 -35.38 4.66
C TYR A 699 -5.09 -36.78 5.06
N GLN A 700 -4.17 -37.66 5.52
CA GLN A 700 -4.49 -39.02 5.93
C GLN A 700 -5.25 -39.12 7.25
N HIS A 701 -4.98 -38.21 8.21
CA HIS A 701 -5.53 -38.33 9.57
C HIS A 701 -6.75 -37.46 9.83
N ASP A 702 -7.00 -36.42 9.03
CA ASP A 702 -8.18 -35.54 9.16
C ASP A 702 -9.15 -35.74 7.99
N ARG A 703 -10.32 -36.34 8.28
CA ARG A 703 -11.38 -36.56 7.27
C ARG A 703 -11.82 -35.26 6.60
N ARG A 704 -11.86 -34.15 7.32
CA ARG A 704 -12.29 -32.83 6.84
C ARG A 704 -11.36 -32.36 5.72
N ILE A 705 -10.05 -32.42 5.99
CA ILE A 705 -8.98 -32.05 5.05
C ILE A 705 -9.03 -32.95 3.81
N ARG A 706 -9.15 -34.26 4.01
CA ARG A 706 -9.23 -35.22 2.89
C ARG A 706 -10.41 -34.89 1.98
N GLN A 707 -11.60 -34.68 2.54
CA GLN A 707 -12.80 -34.45 1.78
C GLN A 707 -12.69 -33.18 0.91
N VAL A 708 -12.24 -32.04 1.49
CA VAL A 708 -12.12 -30.79 0.75
C VAL A 708 -10.98 -30.82 -0.28
N ALA A 709 -9.89 -31.54 0.00
CA ALA A 709 -8.81 -31.71 -0.97
C ALA A 709 -9.26 -32.59 -2.15
N ASP A 710 -9.92 -33.74 -1.88
CA ASP A 710 -10.43 -34.63 -2.93
C ASP A 710 -11.46 -33.94 -3.81
N GLN A 711 -12.27 -33.02 -3.26
CA GLN A 711 -13.28 -32.26 -4.01
C GLN A 711 -12.68 -31.36 -5.09
N LEU A 712 -11.41 -31.02 -5.01
CA LEU A 712 -10.72 -30.23 -6.03
C LEU A 712 -10.54 -31.02 -7.35
N ILE A 713 -10.52 -32.38 -7.29
CA ILE A 713 -10.18 -33.24 -8.44
C ILE A 713 -11.18 -34.36 -8.72
N ASN A 714 -12.21 -34.57 -7.88
CA ASN A 714 -13.10 -35.74 -8.00
C ASN A 714 -14.41 -35.43 -8.75
N GLY A 715 -14.52 -34.31 -9.44
CA GLY A 715 -15.73 -33.88 -10.15
C GLY A 715 -16.80 -33.22 -9.27
N PHE A 716 -16.45 -32.80 -8.06
CA PHE A 716 -17.34 -32.02 -7.19
C PHE A 716 -17.81 -30.72 -7.89
N PHE A 717 -16.94 -30.06 -8.66
CA PHE A 717 -17.25 -28.95 -9.54
C PHE A 717 -17.52 -29.50 -10.95
N GLU A 718 -18.78 -29.50 -11.36
CA GLU A 718 -19.21 -30.06 -12.64
C GLU A 718 -18.55 -29.35 -13.83
N GLY A 719 -17.96 -30.15 -14.76
CA GLY A 719 -17.27 -29.61 -15.93
C GLY A 719 -15.87 -29.03 -15.69
N GLU A 720 -15.36 -29.05 -14.47
CA GLU A 720 -14.10 -28.41 -14.08
C GLU A 720 -13.10 -29.43 -13.45
N ALA A 721 -13.11 -30.70 -13.86
CA ALA A 721 -12.33 -31.78 -13.21
C ALA A 721 -10.81 -31.47 -13.14
N ASP A 722 -10.24 -30.88 -14.19
CA ASP A 722 -8.80 -30.56 -14.26
C ASP A 722 -8.47 -29.10 -13.84
N GLU A 723 -9.49 -28.27 -13.57
CA GLU A 723 -9.32 -26.82 -13.33
C GLU A 723 -8.52 -26.53 -12.08
N PHE A 724 -8.69 -27.35 -11.03
CA PHE A 724 -8.08 -27.15 -9.72
C PHE A 724 -6.97 -28.15 -9.37
N GLU A 725 -6.51 -28.95 -10.34
CA GLU A 725 -5.41 -29.92 -10.16
C GLU A 725 -4.15 -29.23 -9.60
N SER A 726 -3.79 -28.07 -10.13
CA SER A 726 -2.62 -27.30 -9.64
C SER A 726 -2.74 -26.86 -8.18
N ILE A 727 -3.96 -26.63 -7.68
CA ILE A 727 -4.21 -26.34 -6.25
C ILE A 727 -4.05 -27.63 -5.44
N TYR A 728 -4.63 -28.73 -5.88
CA TYR A 728 -4.44 -30.04 -5.24
C TYR A 728 -2.95 -30.43 -5.17
N ASP A 729 -2.23 -30.24 -6.28
CA ASP A 729 -0.81 -30.55 -6.36
C ASP A 729 0.03 -29.71 -5.40
N SER A 730 -0.31 -28.43 -5.26
CA SER A 730 0.36 -27.56 -4.29
C SER A 730 0.19 -28.03 -2.85
N LEU A 731 -0.97 -28.61 -2.52
CA LEU A 731 -1.29 -29.08 -1.16
C LEU A 731 -0.63 -30.43 -0.84
N LEU A 732 -0.57 -31.38 -1.79
CA LEU A 732 -0.13 -32.76 -1.51
C LEU A 732 1.17 -33.14 -2.22
N PRO A 733 1.28 -33.18 -3.57
CA PRO A 733 2.54 -33.46 -4.24
C PRO A 733 3.67 -32.48 -3.88
N HIS A 734 3.38 -31.17 -3.80
CA HIS A 734 4.37 -30.13 -3.48
C HIS A 734 4.45 -29.78 -1.99
N ASN A 735 3.81 -30.59 -1.13
CA ASN A 735 3.94 -30.52 0.32
C ASN A 735 3.52 -29.19 0.97
N ASP A 736 2.52 -28.49 0.41
CA ASP A 736 1.83 -27.35 1.04
C ASP A 736 2.80 -26.30 1.65
N GLU A 737 3.51 -25.59 0.81
CA GLU A 737 4.54 -24.60 1.17
C GLU A 737 4.09 -23.59 2.24
N TYR A 738 2.79 -23.25 2.25
CA TYR A 738 2.23 -22.22 3.13
C TYR A 738 1.44 -22.78 4.33
N PHE A 739 1.59 -24.07 4.66
CA PHE A 739 1.00 -24.72 5.84
C PHE A 739 -0.53 -24.58 5.94
N VAL A 740 -1.22 -24.58 4.81
CA VAL A 740 -2.68 -24.49 4.74
C VAL A 740 -3.33 -25.66 5.47
N LEU A 741 -2.87 -26.90 5.21
CA LEU A 741 -3.42 -28.11 5.83
C LEU A 741 -3.04 -28.22 7.30
N LYS A 742 -1.86 -27.76 7.68
CA LYS A 742 -1.38 -27.77 9.07
C LYS A 742 -2.25 -26.88 9.97
N ASP A 743 -2.59 -25.70 9.49
CA ASP A 743 -3.34 -24.73 10.26
C ASP A 743 -4.87 -24.87 10.12
N PHE A 744 -5.34 -25.74 9.21
CA PHE A 744 -6.76 -25.89 8.90
C PHE A 744 -7.64 -26.17 10.14
N SER A 745 -7.24 -27.15 10.97
CA SER A 745 -8.04 -27.52 12.14
C SER A 745 -8.14 -26.38 13.15
N SER A 746 -7.02 -25.71 13.47
CA SER A 746 -7.01 -24.58 14.40
C SER A 746 -7.76 -23.35 13.87
N TYR A 747 -7.77 -23.16 12.55
CA TYR A 747 -8.59 -22.12 11.90
C TYR A 747 -10.08 -22.45 12.01
N ALA A 748 -10.48 -23.70 11.72
CA ALA A 748 -11.86 -24.16 11.87
C ALA A 748 -12.35 -23.98 13.32
N ASP A 749 -11.54 -24.35 14.32
CA ASP A 749 -11.85 -24.17 15.74
C ASP A 749 -12.01 -22.68 16.12
N ALA A 750 -11.20 -21.79 15.52
CA ALA A 750 -11.33 -20.36 15.72
C ALA A 750 -12.64 -19.82 15.12
N GLN A 751 -13.03 -20.28 13.94
CA GLN A 751 -14.29 -19.95 13.29
C GLN A 751 -15.51 -20.48 14.09
N GLU A 752 -15.42 -21.68 14.69
CA GLU A 752 -16.47 -22.18 15.58
C GLU A 752 -16.65 -21.30 16.85
N ARG A 753 -15.55 -20.80 17.43
CA ARG A 753 -15.62 -19.83 18.54
C ARG A 753 -16.30 -18.52 18.12
N ILE A 754 -15.99 -18.00 16.94
CA ILE A 754 -16.65 -16.81 16.38
C ILE A 754 -18.15 -17.04 16.27
N GLN A 755 -18.58 -18.18 15.74
CA GLN A 755 -19.98 -18.57 15.60
C GLN A 755 -20.72 -18.62 16.95
N ALA A 756 -20.04 -19.10 17.99
CA ALA A 756 -20.60 -19.16 19.34
C ALA A 756 -20.71 -17.76 19.97
N ASP A 757 -19.64 -16.97 19.90
CA ASP A 757 -19.53 -15.68 20.56
C ASP A 757 -20.44 -14.61 19.91
N TYR A 758 -20.64 -14.65 18.59
CA TYR A 758 -21.48 -13.69 17.87
C TYR A 758 -22.95 -13.74 18.29
N ARG A 759 -23.42 -14.85 18.88
CA ARG A 759 -24.79 -15.00 19.39
C ARG A 759 -25.06 -14.07 20.56
N ASP A 760 -24.05 -13.74 21.38
CA ASP A 760 -24.13 -12.69 22.41
C ASP A 760 -23.73 -11.33 21.81
N ARG A 761 -24.69 -10.69 21.14
CA ARG A 761 -24.50 -9.40 20.43
C ARG A 761 -23.99 -8.28 21.34
N ARG A 762 -24.31 -8.32 22.61
CA ARG A 762 -23.88 -7.30 23.57
C ARG A 762 -22.39 -7.44 23.87
N THR A 763 -21.95 -8.63 24.25
CA THR A 763 -20.52 -8.92 24.50
C THR A 763 -19.70 -8.72 23.25
N TRP A 764 -20.20 -9.15 22.08
CA TRP A 764 -19.56 -8.91 20.78
C TRP A 764 -19.31 -7.42 20.53
N SER A 765 -20.34 -6.58 20.71
CA SER A 765 -20.25 -5.13 20.51
C SER A 765 -19.28 -4.48 21.50
N GLY A 766 -19.26 -4.94 22.75
CA GLY A 766 -18.28 -4.50 23.74
C GLY A 766 -16.84 -4.77 23.30
N ARG A 767 -16.55 -5.99 22.80
CA ARG A 767 -15.25 -6.34 22.24
C ARG A 767 -14.88 -5.46 21.02
N SER A 768 -15.87 -5.15 20.16
CA SER A 768 -15.69 -4.23 19.02
C SER A 768 -15.29 -2.83 19.48
N ILE A 769 -15.95 -2.30 20.53
CA ILE A 769 -15.65 -0.99 21.10
C ILE A 769 -14.24 -0.96 21.72
N VAL A 770 -13.81 -2.03 22.40
CA VAL A 770 -12.43 -2.17 22.89
C VAL A 770 -11.43 -2.10 21.73
N ASN A 771 -11.69 -2.77 20.61
CA ASN A 771 -10.85 -2.68 19.41
C ASN A 771 -10.76 -1.24 18.90
N ILE A 772 -11.87 -0.51 18.79
CA ILE A 772 -11.89 0.89 18.39
C ILE A 772 -11.07 1.74 19.35
N ALA A 773 -11.28 1.57 20.68
CA ALA A 773 -10.56 2.32 21.70
C ALA A 773 -9.04 2.20 21.56
N HIS A 774 -8.55 1.01 21.32
CA HIS A 774 -7.11 0.74 21.20
C HIS A 774 -6.54 1.01 19.79
N SER A 775 -7.37 1.33 18.79
CA SER A 775 -6.94 1.54 17.40
C SER A 775 -6.14 2.82 17.17
N GLY A 776 -6.21 3.79 18.06
CA GLY A 776 -5.51 5.06 17.97
C GLY A 776 -3.99 4.92 17.87
N TYR A 777 -3.41 3.91 18.51
CA TYR A 777 -2.01 3.54 18.35
C TYR A 777 -1.61 3.26 16.89
N PHE A 778 -2.51 2.68 16.11
CA PHE A 778 -2.27 2.36 14.71
C PHE A 778 -2.56 3.54 13.77
N SER A 779 -2.63 4.76 14.27
CA SER A 779 -2.68 5.96 13.44
C SER A 779 -1.33 6.22 12.77
N SER A 780 -1.37 6.60 11.48
CA SER A 780 -0.19 7.07 10.75
C SER A 780 0.39 8.37 11.33
N ASP A 781 -0.38 9.15 12.10
CA ASP A 781 0.12 10.33 12.81
C ASP A 781 1.17 9.94 13.87
N ARG A 782 0.92 8.86 14.65
CA ARG A 782 1.91 8.31 15.58
C ARG A 782 3.15 7.84 14.82
N THR A 783 2.95 7.05 13.77
CA THR A 783 4.05 6.53 12.95
C THR A 783 4.92 7.67 12.40
N ILE A 784 4.31 8.71 11.84
CA ILE A 784 5.02 9.86 11.25
C ILE A 784 5.74 10.69 12.33
N ARG A 785 5.16 10.85 13.54
CA ARG A 785 5.88 11.49 14.67
C ARG A 785 7.16 10.73 15.01
N GLU A 786 7.11 9.39 15.01
CA GLU A 786 8.30 8.56 15.26
C GLU A 786 9.33 8.68 14.13
N TYR A 787 8.93 8.63 12.86
CA TYR A 787 9.82 8.86 11.71
C TYR A 787 10.44 10.26 11.77
N ALA A 788 9.63 11.29 12.03
CA ALA A 788 10.08 12.68 12.09
C ALA A 788 11.13 12.89 13.18
N LYS A 789 10.93 12.29 14.37
CA LYS A 789 11.81 12.41 15.50
C LYS A 789 13.10 11.58 15.34
N ASP A 790 12.95 10.29 15.04
CA ASP A 790 14.04 9.32 15.19
C ASP A 790 14.88 9.18 13.91
N ILE A 791 14.23 9.30 12.72
CA ILE A 791 14.86 9.05 11.43
C ILE A 791 15.12 10.39 10.69
N TRP A 792 14.06 11.08 10.29
CA TRP A 792 14.21 12.26 9.41
C TRP A 792 14.73 13.50 10.15
N ARG A 793 14.49 13.60 11.45
CA ARG A 793 14.85 14.74 12.30
C ARG A 793 14.27 16.05 11.76
N ILE A 794 13.01 16.02 11.36
CA ILE A 794 12.22 17.17 10.91
C ILE A 794 11.33 17.68 12.03
N ARG A 795 10.95 18.96 11.95
CA ARG A 795 10.08 19.63 12.93
C ARG A 795 8.91 20.31 12.22
N PRO A 796 7.77 20.50 12.90
CA PRO A 796 6.66 21.26 12.34
C PRO A 796 7.10 22.65 11.88
N MET A 797 6.52 23.11 10.75
CA MET A 797 6.71 24.45 10.25
C MET A 797 5.97 25.45 11.13
N MET A 798 6.65 26.50 11.55
CA MET A 798 6.04 27.59 12.33
C MET A 798 5.23 28.55 11.46
#